data_86b2a38d2d72202551d34a1e4830b89f
#
_entry.id   86b2a38d2d72202551d34a1e4830b89f
#
_cell.length_a   1.000
_cell.length_b   1.000
_cell.length_c   1.000
_cell.angle_alpha   90.00
_cell.angle_beta   90.00
_cell.angle_gamma   90.00
#
_symmetry.space_group_name_H-M   'P 1'
#
loop_
_entity.id
_entity.type
_entity.pdbx_description
1 polymer ?
#
loop_
_entity_poly.entity_id
_entity_poly.type
_entity_poly.pdbx_seq_one_letter_code
_entity_poly.pdbx_strand_id
1 'polypeptide(L)'
;MPRQYSLENTRNIGIMAHIDAGKTTTTERILYYTGRIHKMGETHDGAGTMDWMAQEQERGITITSAATTCFWKPKVGPYKDIAHRINIIDTPGHVDFTVEVQRSLRVLDGSVTVMCAKGGVEPQSETVWRQADDYNVPRMIYVNKMDIMGADFYNVESMVHERLHANGVPIQLPIGAEDSFKGIVDLMTMKAEVYYDEMGTQYGEEEIPADMVEKAEEYRAKMVEAIAETDEELMEKYFEDPDSITVEELKKALRKATINNDIVPMLCGTSYRNKGVQLLLDAIIEYMPAPTDVPNIKGVVPGTEEEQERPSSDDEPFAALAFKIATDPFVGKLCFFRVYSGTVDAGSYVLNACKGNKERLGRILQMHSNHREDIDTVYSGDIAATVGLKNTTTGDTLCDEKHPIILESMEFPEPVIRVAIEPKTKAGQEKMGIALSKLAEEDPTFKTYTDEETGQTIIAGMGELHLEIIVDRLLREFKVEANVGKPQVSYREAFRREVDQEYKYARQSGGKGQYGHVKIKVEPIEEGKGYEFVNNIVGGAIPKEYIPAVDAGIQGAMLNGVLAGYNVVDVRVTLYDGSYHEVDSSEMAFKIAGSIAFKEAMKKSDPVIKEPIMLVNVIVPDEYLGFVIGDLSSRRGLVKSQEVRSGGVTQVTADVPLSEMFGYATDLRSGTQGRGQYSMEPSHYSEVPKNIQEGIVNARTKEN
;
A
#
# COMPACT_ATOMS: atom_id res chain seq x y z
N MET A 1 -4.06 -36.14 -7.93
CA MET A 1 -3.37 -37.00 -6.93
C MET A 1 -3.90 -36.67 -5.55
N PRO A 2 -3.90 -37.57 -4.56
CA PRO A 2 -4.32 -37.17 -3.20
C PRO A 2 -3.33 -36.13 -2.64
N ARG A 3 -3.84 -35.25 -1.79
CA ARG A 3 -3.07 -34.24 -1.05
C ARG A 3 -1.89 -34.88 -0.29
N GLN A 4 -0.73 -34.30 -0.39
CA GLN A 4 0.48 -34.83 0.27
C GLN A 4 0.55 -34.45 1.76
N TYR A 5 0.06 -33.26 2.12
CA TYR A 5 0.02 -32.73 3.49
C TYR A 5 -1.42 -32.33 3.81
N SER A 6 -1.94 -32.72 4.97
CA SER A 6 -3.28 -32.31 5.40
C SER A 6 -3.36 -30.80 5.66
N LEU A 7 -4.56 -30.26 5.63
CA LEU A 7 -4.81 -28.84 5.98
C LEU A 7 -4.31 -28.51 7.39
N GLU A 8 -4.54 -29.41 8.34
CA GLU A 8 -4.11 -29.26 9.73
C GLU A 8 -2.56 -29.15 9.87
N ASN A 9 -1.83 -29.77 8.95
CA ASN A 9 -0.37 -29.77 8.93
C ASN A 9 0.20 -28.71 7.96
N THR A 10 -0.60 -27.72 7.60
CA THR A 10 -0.19 -26.59 6.75
C THR A 10 -0.16 -25.32 7.58
N ARG A 11 0.82 -24.45 7.36
CA ARG A 11 0.93 -23.12 7.95
C ARG A 11 1.19 -22.10 6.86
N ASN A 12 0.40 -21.05 6.80
CA ASN A 12 0.59 -19.92 5.89
C ASN A 12 0.99 -18.70 6.72
N ILE A 13 2.26 -18.39 6.76
CA ILE A 13 2.81 -17.36 7.64
C ILE A 13 3.54 -16.26 6.88
N GLY A 14 3.46 -15.05 7.42
CA GLY A 14 4.29 -13.92 7.03
C GLY A 14 5.44 -13.70 7.99
N ILE A 15 6.57 -13.25 7.47
CA ILE A 15 7.65 -12.74 8.30
C ILE A 15 7.72 -11.24 8.11
N MET A 16 7.48 -10.51 9.18
CA MET A 16 7.40 -9.05 9.22
C MET A 16 8.49 -8.49 10.11
N ALA A 17 9.01 -7.33 9.76
CA ALA A 17 10.03 -6.65 10.56
C ALA A 17 10.20 -5.21 10.11
N HIS A 18 10.74 -4.36 10.98
CA HIS A 18 11.33 -3.10 10.54
C HIS A 18 12.66 -3.35 9.79
N ILE A 19 13.17 -2.30 9.16
CA ILE A 19 14.46 -2.33 8.46
C ILE A 19 15.56 -2.75 9.45
N ASP A 20 16.45 -3.61 9.01
CA ASP A 20 17.59 -4.11 9.81
C ASP A 20 17.25 -4.93 11.07
N ALA A 21 16.00 -5.36 11.29
CA ALA A 21 15.70 -6.29 12.39
C ALA A 21 16.26 -7.71 12.17
N GLY A 22 16.69 -8.01 10.94
CA GLY A 22 17.21 -9.32 10.56
C GLY A 22 16.17 -10.26 9.97
N LYS A 23 15.13 -9.71 9.32
CA LYS A 23 14.07 -10.46 8.65
C LYS A 23 14.63 -11.44 7.62
N THR A 24 15.34 -10.95 6.61
CA THR A 24 15.92 -11.77 5.53
C THR A 24 16.86 -12.83 6.09
N THR A 25 17.70 -12.46 7.07
CA THR A 25 18.59 -13.43 7.75
C THR A 25 17.79 -14.54 8.43
N THR A 26 16.69 -14.20 9.12
CA THR A 26 15.83 -15.18 9.77
C THR A 26 15.19 -16.13 8.75
N THR A 27 14.66 -15.59 7.65
CA THR A 27 14.07 -16.38 6.56
C THR A 27 15.10 -17.30 5.91
N GLU A 28 16.31 -16.81 5.63
CA GLU A 28 17.42 -17.63 5.09
C GLU A 28 17.79 -18.79 6.04
N ARG A 29 17.83 -18.56 7.35
CA ARG A 29 18.11 -19.63 8.34
C ARG A 29 16.98 -20.65 8.40
N ILE A 30 15.72 -20.22 8.32
CA ILE A 30 14.58 -21.13 8.20
C ILE A 30 14.73 -22.02 6.96
N LEU A 31 15.04 -21.44 5.81
CA LEU A 31 15.25 -22.21 4.56
C LEU A 31 16.43 -23.19 4.65
N TYR A 32 17.49 -22.80 5.33
CA TYR A 32 18.63 -23.66 5.56
C TYR A 32 18.29 -24.88 6.44
N TYR A 33 17.69 -24.66 7.61
CA TYR A 33 17.34 -25.75 8.52
C TYR A 33 16.24 -26.67 7.98
N THR A 34 15.40 -26.17 7.10
CA THR A 34 14.39 -26.98 6.40
C THR A 34 14.94 -27.69 5.14
N GLY A 35 16.24 -27.54 4.84
CA GLY A 35 16.92 -28.20 3.72
C GLY A 35 16.57 -27.66 2.34
N ARG A 36 15.98 -26.46 2.26
CA ARG A 36 15.64 -25.80 0.98
C ARG A 36 16.84 -25.18 0.30
N ILE A 37 17.79 -24.69 1.09
CA ILE A 37 19.07 -24.17 0.61
C ILE A 37 20.22 -24.95 1.27
N HIS A 38 21.29 -25.14 0.53
CA HIS A 38 22.47 -25.92 0.99
C HIS A 38 23.58 -25.03 1.57
N LYS A 39 23.48 -23.71 1.37
CA LYS A 39 24.46 -22.73 1.84
C LYS A 39 23.72 -21.50 2.36
N MET A 40 24.12 -21.03 3.52
CA MET A 40 23.58 -19.80 4.10
C MET A 40 24.03 -18.60 3.28
N GLY A 41 23.10 -17.80 2.76
CA GLY A 41 23.36 -16.50 2.16
C GLY A 41 23.56 -15.44 3.23
N GLU A 42 24.54 -14.56 3.04
CA GLU A 42 24.73 -13.38 3.86
C GLU A 42 24.07 -12.18 3.16
N THR A 43 23.18 -11.48 3.86
CA THR A 43 22.47 -10.32 3.32
C THR A 43 23.38 -9.16 2.95
N HIS A 44 24.47 -8.99 3.69
CA HIS A 44 25.48 -7.96 3.41
C HIS A 44 26.30 -8.21 2.14
N ASP A 45 26.32 -9.44 1.67
CA ASP A 45 27.02 -9.84 0.42
C ASP A 45 26.08 -9.89 -0.79
N GLY A 46 24.80 -9.48 -0.65
CA GLY A 46 23.79 -9.54 -1.70
C GLY A 46 23.44 -10.98 -2.13
N ALA A 47 23.66 -11.96 -1.25
CA ALA A 47 23.50 -13.39 -1.55
C ALA A 47 22.19 -13.99 -0.98
N GLY A 48 21.23 -13.17 -0.54
CA GLY A 48 19.94 -13.62 -0.02
C GLY A 48 19.10 -14.29 -1.10
N THR A 49 18.57 -15.48 -0.81
CA THR A 49 17.77 -16.26 -1.76
C THR A 49 16.39 -15.64 -1.98
N MET A 50 15.85 -14.95 -0.99
CA MET A 50 14.54 -14.31 -1.06
C MET A 50 14.59 -12.94 -1.72
N ASP A 51 15.68 -12.20 -1.60
CA ASP A 51 15.90 -10.90 -2.23
C ASP A 51 16.47 -11.13 -3.65
N TRP A 52 15.59 -11.36 -4.62
CA TRP A 52 15.98 -11.77 -5.99
C TRP A 52 16.17 -10.60 -6.96
N MET A 53 15.63 -9.41 -6.65
CA MET A 53 15.81 -8.21 -7.47
C MET A 53 17.21 -7.62 -7.25
N ALA A 54 17.84 -7.13 -8.33
CA ALA A 54 19.12 -6.44 -8.22
C ALA A 54 19.06 -5.24 -7.25
N GLN A 55 17.95 -4.51 -7.23
CA GLN A 55 17.73 -3.38 -6.34
C GLN A 55 17.64 -3.80 -4.86
N GLU A 56 17.04 -4.95 -4.57
CA GLU A 56 16.99 -5.52 -3.22
C GLU A 56 18.39 -5.87 -2.73
N GLN A 57 19.17 -6.55 -3.57
CA GLN A 57 20.54 -6.97 -3.25
C GLN A 57 21.49 -5.80 -3.08
N GLU A 58 21.42 -4.79 -3.97
CA GLU A 58 22.28 -3.60 -3.91
C GLU A 58 21.97 -2.72 -2.69
N ARG A 59 20.70 -2.64 -2.28
CA ARG A 59 20.25 -1.79 -1.17
C ARG A 59 20.14 -2.53 0.17
N GLY A 60 20.17 -3.85 0.17
CA GLY A 60 20.01 -4.69 1.36
C GLY A 60 18.60 -4.62 1.98
N ILE A 61 17.59 -4.30 1.19
CA ILE A 61 16.18 -4.19 1.64
C ILE A 61 15.27 -5.05 0.77
N THR A 62 14.26 -5.67 1.36
CA THR A 62 13.18 -6.33 0.62
C THR A 62 12.23 -5.29 0.08
N ILE A 63 11.97 -5.31 -1.22
CA ILE A 63 11.09 -4.40 -1.95
C ILE A 63 9.76 -5.07 -2.27
N THR A 64 9.84 -6.32 -2.79
CA THR A 64 8.66 -7.10 -3.16
C THR A 64 8.53 -8.33 -2.26
N SER A 65 7.30 -8.69 -1.90
CA SER A 65 7.05 -9.92 -1.15
C SER A 65 7.44 -11.15 -1.99
N ALA A 66 8.14 -12.09 -1.38
CA ALA A 66 8.51 -13.36 -1.99
C ALA A 66 7.83 -14.51 -1.25
N ALA A 67 7.29 -15.48 -1.99
CA ALA A 67 6.66 -16.66 -1.42
C ALA A 67 7.56 -17.88 -1.58
N THR A 68 7.69 -18.66 -0.52
CA THR A 68 8.42 -19.94 -0.56
C THR A 68 7.75 -20.99 0.30
N THR A 69 7.96 -22.24 -0.04
CA THR A 69 7.43 -23.37 0.71
C THR A 69 8.56 -24.20 1.28
N CYS A 70 8.50 -24.50 2.57
CA CYS A 70 9.44 -25.39 3.24
C CYS A 70 8.70 -26.42 4.10
N PHE A 71 9.45 -27.40 4.62
CA PHE A 71 8.89 -28.51 5.40
C PHE A 71 9.70 -28.65 6.68
N TRP A 72 8.98 -28.82 7.79
CA TRP A 72 9.60 -29.03 9.09
C TRP A 72 8.98 -30.19 9.84
N LYS A 73 9.80 -30.88 10.62
CA LYS A 73 9.39 -31.96 11.53
C LYS A 73 9.92 -31.63 12.92
N PRO A 74 9.06 -31.25 13.87
CA PRO A 74 9.50 -31.06 15.25
C PRO A 74 10.15 -32.32 15.83
N LYS A 75 11.19 -32.15 16.62
CA LYS A 75 11.87 -33.24 17.30
C LYS A 75 11.25 -33.61 18.64
N VAL A 76 10.48 -32.69 19.20
CA VAL A 76 9.83 -32.80 20.51
C VAL A 76 8.40 -32.27 20.45
N GLY A 77 7.62 -32.48 21.51
CA GLY A 77 6.27 -31.94 21.62
C GLY A 77 5.18 -32.78 20.95
N PRO A 78 3.94 -32.23 20.88
CA PRO A 78 2.76 -32.95 20.40
C PRO A 78 2.80 -33.28 18.91
N TYR A 79 3.61 -32.58 18.13
CA TYR A 79 3.75 -32.78 16.68
C TYR A 79 5.07 -33.48 16.31
N LYS A 80 5.70 -34.16 17.27
CA LYS A 80 6.96 -34.88 17.05
C LYS A 80 6.89 -35.79 15.81
N ASP A 81 7.88 -35.64 14.94
CA ASP A 81 8.07 -36.44 13.71
C ASP A 81 6.95 -36.28 12.66
N ILE A 82 5.97 -35.43 12.89
CA ILE A 82 4.91 -35.11 11.92
C ILE A 82 5.42 -34.00 10.99
N ALA A 83 5.46 -34.28 9.69
CA ALA A 83 5.88 -33.31 8.70
C ALA A 83 4.81 -32.23 8.49
N HIS A 84 5.19 -30.98 8.65
CA HIS A 84 4.37 -29.81 8.36
C HIS A 84 4.88 -29.08 7.13
N ARG A 85 3.94 -28.60 6.32
CA ARG A 85 4.21 -27.68 5.22
C ARG A 85 4.07 -26.26 5.72
N ILE A 86 5.08 -25.46 5.51
CA ILE A 86 5.10 -24.05 5.89
C ILE A 86 5.26 -23.21 4.62
N ASN A 87 4.25 -22.46 4.26
CA ASN A 87 4.30 -21.44 3.22
C ASN A 87 4.68 -20.13 3.89
N ILE A 88 5.79 -19.56 3.48
CA ILE A 88 6.32 -18.31 4.03
C ILE A 88 6.17 -17.22 2.97
N ILE A 89 5.59 -16.10 3.35
CA ILE A 89 5.62 -14.87 2.58
C ILE A 89 6.53 -13.89 3.31
N ASP A 90 7.67 -13.60 2.69
CA ASP A 90 8.60 -12.58 3.17
C ASP A 90 8.13 -11.20 2.71
N THR A 91 7.91 -10.27 3.65
CA THR A 91 7.31 -8.96 3.37
C THR A 91 8.33 -7.84 3.49
N PRO A 92 8.19 -6.73 2.71
CA PRO A 92 9.05 -5.56 2.88
C PRO A 92 8.93 -4.96 4.29
N GLY A 93 10.03 -4.37 4.76
CA GLY A 93 10.04 -3.62 6.03
C GLY A 93 9.95 -2.11 5.88
N HIS A 94 10.00 -1.57 4.66
CA HIS A 94 10.02 -0.14 4.40
C HIS A 94 8.61 0.44 4.21
N VAL A 95 8.35 1.63 4.77
CA VAL A 95 7.02 2.28 4.72
C VAL A 95 6.50 2.55 3.30
N ASP A 96 7.38 2.76 2.33
CA ASP A 96 6.98 2.97 0.93
C ASP A 96 6.36 1.73 0.28
N PHE A 97 6.57 0.55 0.87
CA PHE A 97 6.09 -0.75 0.40
C PHE A 97 5.06 -1.39 1.32
N THR A 98 4.39 -0.60 2.16
CA THR A 98 3.37 -1.11 3.10
C THR A 98 2.21 -1.85 2.42
N VAL A 99 1.95 -1.55 1.16
CA VAL A 99 0.95 -2.26 0.35
C VAL A 99 1.32 -3.72 0.08
N GLU A 100 2.61 -4.00 -0.13
CA GLU A 100 3.07 -5.39 -0.21
C GLU A 100 2.82 -6.15 1.11
N VAL A 101 2.95 -5.45 2.23
CA VAL A 101 2.61 -5.99 3.56
C VAL A 101 1.11 -6.25 3.66
N GLN A 102 0.26 -5.29 3.29
CA GLN A 102 -1.20 -5.44 3.31
C GLN A 102 -1.69 -6.59 2.43
N ARG A 103 -1.17 -6.70 1.20
CA ARG A 103 -1.46 -7.84 0.30
C ARG A 103 -1.12 -9.18 0.94
N SER A 104 0.02 -9.24 1.61
CA SER A 104 0.48 -10.45 2.29
C SER A 104 -0.40 -10.77 3.49
N LEU A 105 -0.69 -9.78 4.35
CA LEU A 105 -1.54 -9.93 5.52
C LEU A 105 -2.93 -10.48 5.18
N ARG A 106 -3.48 -10.06 4.04
CA ARG A 106 -4.82 -10.52 3.59
C ARG A 106 -4.87 -12.02 3.29
N VAL A 107 -3.75 -12.62 2.92
CA VAL A 107 -3.69 -14.03 2.50
C VAL A 107 -2.96 -14.94 3.49
N LEU A 108 -2.47 -14.40 4.59
CA LEU A 108 -1.81 -15.14 5.65
C LEU A 108 -2.80 -15.61 6.73
N ASP A 109 -2.48 -16.71 7.35
CA ASP A 109 -3.21 -17.20 8.52
C ASP A 109 -2.58 -16.74 9.83
N GLY A 110 -1.29 -16.44 9.81
CA GLY A 110 -0.55 -15.92 10.95
C GLY A 110 0.76 -15.23 10.54
N SER A 111 1.41 -14.56 11.46
CA SER A 111 2.67 -13.87 11.18
C SER A 111 3.66 -13.96 12.32
N VAL A 112 4.94 -13.89 11.96
CA VAL A 112 6.07 -13.74 12.87
C VAL A 112 6.62 -12.34 12.72
N THR A 113 6.54 -11.55 13.80
CA THR A 113 7.13 -10.20 13.85
C THR A 113 8.53 -10.29 14.44
N VAL A 114 9.53 -10.04 13.60
CA VAL A 114 10.94 -10.03 14.01
C VAL A 114 11.29 -8.64 14.53
N MET A 115 11.71 -8.56 15.78
CA MET A 115 12.12 -7.31 16.43
C MET A 115 13.61 -7.37 16.79
N CYS A 116 14.29 -6.23 16.71
CA CYS A 116 15.69 -6.14 17.13
C CYS A 116 15.75 -6.02 18.64
N ALA A 117 16.57 -6.87 19.31
CA ALA A 117 16.72 -6.84 20.77
C ALA A 117 17.24 -5.51 21.32
N LYS A 118 17.89 -4.69 20.51
CA LYS A 118 18.38 -3.36 20.88
C LYS A 118 17.36 -2.26 20.60
N GLY A 119 16.76 -2.26 19.38
CA GLY A 119 15.83 -1.22 18.93
C GLY A 119 14.40 -1.43 19.45
N GLY A 120 14.02 -2.68 19.65
CA GLY A 120 12.66 -3.05 20.10
C GLY A 120 11.58 -2.65 19.09
N VAL A 121 10.57 -1.94 19.61
CA VAL A 121 9.46 -1.43 18.79
C VAL A 121 9.87 -0.11 18.14
N GLU A 122 9.99 -0.11 16.83
CA GLU A 122 10.28 1.06 16.00
C GLU A 122 9.03 1.55 15.26
N PRO A 123 9.00 2.78 14.71
CA PRO A 123 7.81 3.34 14.06
C PRO A 123 7.25 2.46 12.92
N GLN A 124 8.14 1.81 12.18
CA GLN A 124 7.73 0.87 11.12
C GLN A 124 7.07 -0.39 11.70
N SER A 125 7.55 -0.86 12.86
CA SER A 125 6.93 -1.98 13.58
C SER A 125 5.51 -1.63 14.00
N GLU A 126 5.28 -0.42 14.52
CA GLU A 126 3.96 0.07 14.91
C GLU A 126 2.99 0.13 13.71
N THR A 127 3.47 0.55 12.54
CA THR A 127 2.67 0.63 11.32
C THR A 127 2.24 -0.76 10.83
N VAL A 128 3.19 -1.69 10.73
CA VAL A 128 2.91 -3.07 10.30
C VAL A 128 2.03 -3.80 11.32
N TRP A 129 2.21 -3.51 12.60
CA TRP A 129 1.40 -4.07 13.68
C TRP A 129 -0.07 -3.65 13.56
N ARG A 130 -0.34 -2.36 13.35
CA ARG A 130 -1.71 -1.84 13.13
C ARG A 130 -2.36 -2.46 11.90
N GLN A 131 -1.61 -2.60 10.80
CA GLN A 131 -2.12 -3.28 9.61
C GLN A 131 -2.50 -4.75 9.89
N ALA A 132 -1.72 -5.44 10.73
CA ALA A 132 -2.06 -6.79 11.14
C ALA A 132 -3.30 -6.84 12.05
N ASP A 133 -3.54 -5.79 12.87
CA ASP A 133 -4.77 -5.63 13.63
C ASP A 133 -5.99 -5.45 12.72
N ASP A 134 -5.89 -4.63 11.66
CA ASP A 134 -6.96 -4.39 10.69
C ASP A 134 -7.44 -5.69 10.02
N TYR A 135 -6.53 -6.63 9.79
CA TYR A 135 -6.85 -7.96 9.22
C TYR A 135 -7.01 -9.06 10.26
N ASN A 136 -6.96 -8.72 11.55
CA ASN A 136 -7.08 -9.65 12.67
C ASN A 136 -6.15 -10.88 12.56
N VAL A 137 -4.91 -10.68 12.11
CA VAL A 137 -3.93 -11.75 11.88
C VAL A 137 -3.27 -12.17 13.19
N PRO A 138 -3.33 -13.46 13.59
CA PRO A 138 -2.60 -14.00 14.73
C PRO A 138 -1.09 -13.80 14.59
N ARG A 139 -0.43 -13.44 15.70
CA ARG A 139 0.98 -13.06 15.70
C ARG A 139 1.79 -13.73 16.80
N MET A 140 3.08 -13.88 16.53
CA MET A 140 4.11 -14.10 17.53
C MET A 140 5.27 -13.14 17.31
N ILE A 141 6.03 -12.85 18.35
CA ILE A 141 7.20 -11.98 18.30
C ILE A 141 8.46 -12.82 18.45
N TYR A 142 9.42 -12.59 17.57
CA TYR A 142 10.76 -13.14 17.64
C TYR A 142 11.76 -12.02 17.89
N VAL A 143 12.28 -11.92 19.10
CA VAL A 143 13.29 -10.93 19.49
C VAL A 143 14.65 -11.43 19.01
N ASN A 144 15.10 -10.88 17.90
CA ASN A 144 16.30 -11.25 17.19
C ASN A 144 17.50 -10.38 17.59
N LYS A 145 18.69 -10.78 17.19
CA LYS A 145 19.95 -10.07 17.46
C LYS A 145 20.29 -9.98 18.95
N MET A 146 20.03 -11.04 19.69
CA MET A 146 20.41 -11.10 21.11
C MET A 146 21.93 -11.04 21.36
N ASP A 147 22.73 -11.19 20.29
CA ASP A 147 24.21 -11.16 20.30
C ASP A 147 24.83 -9.77 20.11
N ILE A 148 24.05 -8.74 19.82
CA ILE A 148 24.59 -7.39 19.59
C ILE A 148 24.71 -6.57 20.89
N MET A 149 25.63 -5.62 20.89
CA MET A 149 25.82 -4.70 22.01
C MET A 149 24.55 -3.86 22.27
N GLY A 150 24.05 -3.88 23.50
CA GLY A 150 22.82 -3.22 23.91
C GLY A 150 21.55 -4.04 23.70
N ALA A 151 21.67 -5.35 23.45
CA ALA A 151 20.53 -6.25 23.38
C ALA A 151 19.86 -6.43 24.73
N ASP A 152 18.57 -6.16 24.82
CA ASP A 152 17.76 -6.28 26.04
C ASP A 152 16.35 -6.81 25.70
N PHE A 153 16.13 -8.09 25.95
CA PHE A 153 14.85 -8.76 25.73
C PHE A 153 13.71 -8.16 26.58
N TYR A 154 14.00 -7.82 27.83
CA TYR A 154 12.99 -7.34 28.77
C TYR A 154 12.56 -5.91 28.47
N ASN A 155 13.46 -5.09 27.93
CA ASN A 155 13.09 -3.78 27.41
C ASN A 155 12.17 -3.90 26.19
N VAL A 156 12.41 -4.87 25.30
CA VAL A 156 11.51 -5.11 24.16
C VAL A 156 10.13 -5.55 24.65
N GLU A 157 10.04 -6.42 25.65
CA GLU A 157 8.78 -6.82 26.27
C GLU A 157 7.99 -5.60 26.78
N SER A 158 8.63 -4.70 27.54
CA SER A 158 8.00 -3.46 28.01
C SER A 158 7.50 -2.59 26.85
N MET A 159 8.31 -2.43 25.81
CA MET A 159 7.93 -1.65 24.63
C MET A 159 6.73 -2.26 23.89
N VAL A 160 6.59 -3.59 23.82
CA VAL A 160 5.44 -4.27 23.24
C VAL A 160 4.16 -3.90 24.00
N HIS A 161 4.19 -3.91 25.32
CA HIS A 161 3.05 -3.52 26.15
C HIS A 161 2.74 -2.02 26.05
N GLU A 162 3.75 -1.16 26.11
CA GLU A 162 3.57 0.29 26.18
C GLU A 162 3.22 0.93 24.83
N ARG A 163 3.86 0.48 23.73
CA ARG A 163 3.72 1.10 22.42
C ARG A 163 2.75 0.40 21.49
N LEU A 164 2.71 -0.95 21.53
CA LEU A 164 1.80 -1.72 20.70
C LEU A 164 0.48 -2.03 21.42
N HIS A 165 0.41 -1.81 22.74
CA HIS A 165 -0.73 -2.17 23.59
C HIS A 165 -1.13 -3.64 23.43
N ALA A 166 -0.14 -4.51 23.15
CA ALA A 166 -0.32 -5.91 22.90
C ALA A 166 0.00 -6.73 24.16
N ASN A 167 -0.74 -7.82 24.35
CA ASN A 167 -0.48 -8.77 25.45
C ASN A 167 0.67 -9.72 25.06
N GLY A 168 1.90 -9.19 25.04
CA GLY A 168 3.11 -9.95 24.79
C GLY A 168 3.46 -10.82 25.99
N VAL A 169 3.48 -12.13 25.81
CA VAL A 169 3.81 -13.09 26.87
C VAL A 169 5.06 -13.87 26.50
N PRO A 170 6.18 -13.66 27.22
CA PRO A 170 7.38 -14.46 27.03
C PRO A 170 7.12 -15.95 27.28
N ILE A 171 7.43 -16.78 26.29
CA ILE A 171 7.45 -18.24 26.45
C ILE A 171 8.86 -18.78 26.49
N GLN A 172 9.83 -17.92 26.22
CA GLN A 172 11.25 -18.17 26.26
C GLN A 172 11.98 -17.01 26.95
N LEU A 173 13.10 -17.30 27.61
CA LEU A 173 14.01 -16.27 28.12
C LEU A 173 15.42 -16.51 27.58
N PRO A 174 16.19 -15.44 27.28
CA PRO A 174 17.56 -15.56 26.82
C PRO A 174 18.51 -15.95 27.95
N ILE A 175 19.43 -16.87 27.65
CA ILE A 175 20.56 -17.19 28.56
C ILE A 175 21.74 -16.32 28.17
N GLY A 176 21.94 -15.24 28.91
CA GLY A 176 22.90 -14.19 28.58
C GLY A 176 22.39 -13.22 27.51
N ALA A 177 23.20 -12.23 27.21
CA ALA A 177 22.97 -11.24 26.17
C ALA A 177 24.31 -10.83 25.56
N GLU A 178 24.30 -10.20 24.38
CA GLU A 178 25.52 -9.81 23.67
C GLU A 178 26.44 -11.01 23.43
N ASP A 179 27.74 -10.87 23.64
CA ASP A 179 28.71 -11.97 23.46
C ASP A 179 28.48 -13.15 24.39
N SER A 180 27.74 -12.97 25.50
CA SER A 180 27.41 -14.04 26.45
C SER A 180 26.16 -14.84 26.09
N PHE A 181 25.44 -14.48 25.03
CA PHE A 181 24.25 -15.20 24.60
C PHE A 181 24.59 -16.60 24.11
N LYS A 182 24.17 -17.62 24.86
CA LYS A 182 24.55 -19.02 24.61
C LYS A 182 23.36 -19.96 24.41
N GLY A 183 22.16 -19.56 24.82
CA GLY A 183 21.01 -20.45 24.78
C GLY A 183 19.73 -19.78 25.20
N ILE A 184 18.69 -20.57 25.37
CA ILE A 184 17.33 -20.14 25.60
C ILE A 184 16.71 -21.01 26.71
N VAL A 185 16.02 -20.38 27.65
CA VAL A 185 15.16 -21.08 28.62
C VAL A 185 13.78 -21.26 28.02
N ASP A 186 13.31 -22.48 27.91
CA ASP A 186 11.91 -22.78 27.58
C ASP A 186 11.06 -22.76 28.86
N LEU A 187 10.17 -21.79 28.96
CA LEU A 187 9.29 -21.63 30.11
C LEU A 187 8.16 -22.68 30.16
N MET A 188 7.86 -23.35 29.05
CA MET A 188 6.87 -24.44 29.04
C MET A 188 7.39 -25.68 29.73
N THR A 189 8.61 -26.06 29.45
CA THR A 189 9.25 -27.28 29.98
C THR A 189 10.15 -27.00 31.17
N MET A 190 10.49 -25.77 31.45
CA MET A 190 11.48 -25.33 32.47
C MET A 190 12.85 -26.02 32.27
N LYS A 191 13.31 -26.02 31.03
CA LYS A 191 14.62 -26.51 30.61
C LYS A 191 15.35 -25.44 29.81
N ALA A 192 16.68 -25.59 29.74
CA ALA A 192 17.55 -24.74 28.94
C ALA A 192 17.95 -25.46 27.64
N GLU A 193 17.81 -24.79 26.49
CA GLU A 193 18.36 -25.21 25.22
C GLU A 193 19.67 -24.47 24.98
N VAL A 194 20.78 -25.18 24.99
CA VAL A 194 22.12 -24.61 24.85
C VAL A 194 22.75 -25.04 23.51
N TYR A 195 23.37 -24.09 22.84
CA TYR A 195 24.02 -24.28 21.53
C TYR A 195 25.52 -24.50 21.69
N TYR A 196 26.05 -25.56 21.08
CA TYR A 196 27.45 -26.00 21.23
C TYR A 196 28.33 -25.68 20.04
N ASP A 197 27.72 -25.34 18.89
CA ASP A 197 28.43 -25.01 17.65
C ASP A 197 27.99 -23.70 17.04
N GLU A 198 28.83 -23.11 16.18
CA GLU A 198 28.52 -21.83 15.50
C GLU A 198 27.44 -21.98 14.41
N MET A 199 27.28 -23.20 13.86
CA MET A 199 26.26 -23.47 12.84
C MET A 199 24.86 -23.74 13.43
N GLY A 200 24.74 -23.80 14.76
CA GLY A 200 23.47 -24.07 15.44
C GLY A 200 22.91 -25.47 15.16
N THR A 201 23.72 -26.39 14.71
CA THR A 201 23.32 -27.79 14.38
C THR A 201 23.37 -28.70 15.59
N GLN A 202 24.25 -28.40 16.53
CA GLN A 202 24.45 -29.12 17.79
C GLN A 202 23.92 -28.26 18.95
N TYR A 203 22.75 -28.61 19.42
CA TYR A 203 22.13 -28.02 20.60
C TYR A 203 21.46 -29.12 21.42
N GLY A 204 21.25 -28.89 22.69
CA GLY A 204 20.65 -29.86 23.58
C GLY A 204 20.05 -29.27 24.82
N GLU A 205 19.19 -30.07 25.45
CA GLU A 205 18.47 -29.72 26.66
C GLU A 205 19.40 -29.88 27.87
N GLU A 206 19.45 -28.84 28.70
CA GLU A 206 20.20 -28.79 29.97
C GLU A 206 19.31 -28.27 31.08
N GLU A 207 19.78 -28.34 32.33
CA GLU A 207 19.15 -27.66 33.46
C GLU A 207 19.33 -26.16 33.32
N ILE A 208 18.33 -25.39 33.84
CA ILE A 208 18.40 -23.92 33.85
C ILE A 208 19.62 -23.48 34.67
N PRO A 209 20.45 -22.53 34.19
CA PRO A 209 21.54 -21.96 34.97
C PRO A 209 21.07 -21.45 36.33
N ALA A 210 21.84 -21.72 37.37
CA ALA A 210 21.44 -21.43 38.76
C ALA A 210 21.10 -19.94 39.02
N ASP A 211 21.75 -19.04 38.30
CA ASP A 211 21.53 -17.59 38.33
C ASP A 211 20.23 -17.14 37.62
N MET A 212 19.60 -18.01 36.87
CA MET A 212 18.38 -17.74 36.14
C MET A 212 17.13 -18.44 36.69
N VAL A 213 17.29 -19.39 37.60
CA VAL A 213 16.17 -20.20 38.12
C VAL A 213 15.05 -19.34 38.69
N GLU A 214 15.37 -18.41 39.59
CA GLU A 214 14.39 -17.52 40.22
C GLU A 214 13.61 -16.68 39.18
N LYS A 215 14.33 -16.13 38.20
CA LYS A 215 13.74 -15.36 37.12
C LYS A 215 12.86 -16.22 36.18
N ALA A 216 13.30 -17.42 35.87
CA ALA A 216 12.54 -18.38 35.07
C ALA A 216 11.24 -18.80 35.76
N GLU A 217 11.29 -19.03 37.09
CA GLU A 217 10.10 -19.33 37.92
C GLU A 217 9.11 -18.16 37.93
N GLU A 218 9.60 -16.91 38.10
CA GLU A 218 8.79 -15.70 38.05
C GLU A 218 8.07 -15.59 36.71
N TYR A 219 8.81 -15.69 35.59
CA TYR A 219 8.24 -15.56 34.24
C TYR A 219 7.33 -16.73 33.87
N ARG A 220 7.63 -17.95 34.35
CA ARG A 220 6.71 -19.07 34.18
C ARG A 220 5.40 -18.82 34.91
N ALA A 221 5.42 -18.32 36.14
CA ALA A 221 4.20 -18.00 36.90
C ALA A 221 3.35 -16.97 36.13
N LYS A 222 3.95 -15.88 35.61
CA LYS A 222 3.28 -14.87 34.79
C LYS A 222 2.70 -15.46 33.52
N MET A 223 3.44 -16.34 32.84
CA MET A 223 2.99 -17.01 31.62
C MET A 223 1.79 -17.92 31.91
N VAL A 224 1.85 -18.75 32.95
CA VAL A 224 0.74 -19.65 33.33
C VAL A 224 -0.50 -18.86 33.70
N GLU A 225 -0.37 -17.78 34.45
CA GLU A 225 -1.46 -16.86 34.83
C GLU A 225 -2.10 -16.27 33.57
N ALA A 226 -1.30 -15.67 32.67
CA ALA A 226 -1.80 -15.08 31.44
C ALA A 226 -2.51 -16.09 30.52
N ILE A 227 -2.04 -17.32 30.43
CA ILE A 227 -2.69 -18.39 29.67
C ILE A 227 -3.98 -18.83 30.34
N ALA A 228 -3.97 -19.02 31.68
CA ALA A 228 -5.14 -19.44 32.43
C ALA A 228 -6.31 -18.42 32.34
N GLU A 229 -6.00 -17.13 32.29
CA GLU A 229 -7.02 -16.07 32.11
C GLU A 229 -7.81 -16.18 30.80
N THR A 230 -7.28 -16.86 29.80
CA THR A 230 -7.94 -17.02 28.49
C THR A 230 -8.82 -18.28 28.37
N ASP A 231 -8.82 -19.14 29.40
CA ASP A 231 -9.57 -20.41 29.36
C ASP A 231 -10.22 -20.71 30.73
N GLU A 232 -11.55 -20.81 30.78
CA GLU A 232 -12.31 -20.98 32.02
C GLU A 232 -11.92 -22.24 32.80
N GLU A 233 -11.66 -23.36 32.13
CA GLU A 233 -11.27 -24.62 32.81
C GLU A 233 -9.89 -24.51 33.42
N LEU A 234 -8.95 -23.85 32.73
CA LEU A 234 -7.61 -23.62 33.27
C LEU A 234 -7.60 -22.57 34.36
N MET A 235 -8.48 -21.57 34.31
CA MET A 235 -8.61 -20.58 35.37
C MET A 235 -9.09 -21.23 36.68
N GLU A 236 -10.07 -22.15 36.63
CA GLU A 236 -10.50 -22.90 37.80
C GLU A 236 -9.36 -23.74 38.38
N LYS A 237 -8.61 -24.47 37.54
CA LYS A 237 -7.45 -25.25 37.96
C LYS A 237 -6.35 -24.36 38.54
N TYR A 238 -6.08 -23.20 37.98
CA TYR A 238 -5.08 -22.25 38.43
C TYR A 238 -5.38 -21.75 39.84
N PHE A 239 -6.66 -21.49 40.17
CA PHE A 239 -7.06 -21.05 41.52
C PHE A 239 -7.05 -22.20 42.53
N GLU A 240 -7.25 -23.44 42.10
CA GLU A 240 -7.17 -24.61 43.00
C GLU A 240 -5.71 -25.00 43.24
N ASP A 241 -4.93 -25.21 42.20
CA ASP A 241 -3.51 -25.61 42.26
C ASP A 241 -2.84 -25.29 40.90
N PRO A 242 -2.06 -24.20 40.79
CA PRO A 242 -1.36 -23.85 39.57
C PRO A 242 -0.43 -24.93 39.02
N ASP A 243 0.16 -25.74 39.92
CA ASP A 243 1.09 -26.82 39.54
C ASP A 243 0.39 -28.05 38.96
N SER A 244 -0.92 -28.13 39.06
CA SER A 244 -1.74 -29.21 38.47
C SER A 244 -1.93 -29.07 36.96
N ILE A 245 -1.66 -27.89 36.39
CA ILE A 245 -1.81 -27.61 34.95
C ILE A 245 -0.65 -28.24 34.18
N THR A 246 -0.98 -29.15 33.27
CA THR A 246 0.02 -29.85 32.46
C THR A 246 0.56 -28.98 31.33
N VAL A 247 1.76 -29.29 30.83
CA VAL A 247 2.38 -28.61 29.69
C VAL A 247 1.50 -28.73 28.42
N GLU A 248 0.82 -29.87 28.24
CA GLU A 248 -0.06 -30.10 27.10
C GLU A 248 -1.30 -29.18 27.15
N GLU A 249 -1.89 -28.99 28.31
CA GLU A 249 -3.01 -28.07 28.53
C GLU A 249 -2.58 -26.62 28.29
N LEU A 250 -1.40 -26.21 28.81
CA LEU A 250 -0.84 -24.88 28.57
C LEU A 250 -0.59 -24.63 27.09
N LYS A 251 0.00 -25.55 26.37
CA LYS A 251 0.27 -25.43 24.92
C LYS A 251 -1.01 -25.33 24.12
N LYS A 252 -2.03 -26.14 24.44
CA LYS A 252 -3.32 -26.10 23.78
C LYS A 252 -4.04 -24.77 24.01
N ALA A 253 -4.04 -24.27 25.24
CA ALA A 253 -4.67 -23.00 25.59
C ALA A 253 -3.91 -21.81 24.98
N LEU A 254 -2.58 -21.83 25.00
CA LEU A 254 -1.77 -20.80 24.35
C LEU A 254 -2.02 -20.75 22.85
N ARG A 255 -2.10 -21.90 22.17
CA ARG A 255 -2.47 -21.95 20.75
C ARG A 255 -3.82 -21.28 20.49
N LYS A 256 -4.85 -21.61 21.28
CA LYS A 256 -6.19 -21.00 21.16
C LYS A 256 -6.14 -19.49 21.40
N ALA A 257 -5.45 -19.05 22.44
CA ALA A 257 -5.30 -17.63 22.77
C ALA A 257 -4.51 -16.87 21.69
N THR A 258 -3.48 -17.48 21.11
CA THR A 258 -2.72 -16.88 20.01
C THR A 258 -3.57 -16.73 18.76
N ILE A 259 -4.36 -17.75 18.40
CA ILE A 259 -5.26 -17.71 17.24
C ILE A 259 -6.35 -16.64 17.41
N ASN A 260 -6.83 -16.44 18.62
CA ASN A 260 -7.83 -15.41 18.94
C ASN A 260 -7.24 -13.99 19.12
N ASN A 261 -5.92 -13.83 19.05
CA ASN A 261 -5.22 -12.58 19.36
C ASN A 261 -5.33 -12.12 20.85
N ASP A 262 -5.64 -13.03 21.77
CA ASP A 262 -5.67 -12.73 23.21
C ASP A 262 -4.27 -12.65 23.80
N ILE A 263 -3.33 -13.45 23.29
CA ILE A 263 -1.93 -13.50 23.68
C ILE A 263 -1.04 -13.46 22.44
N VAL A 264 0.08 -12.75 22.55
CA VAL A 264 1.17 -12.75 21.56
C VAL A 264 2.38 -13.44 22.17
N PRO A 265 2.70 -14.68 21.79
CA PRO A 265 3.90 -15.38 22.30
C PRO A 265 5.18 -14.64 21.92
N MET A 266 6.10 -14.47 22.87
CA MET A 266 7.40 -13.86 22.66
C MET A 266 8.51 -14.88 22.77
N LEU A 267 9.34 -14.93 21.74
CA LEU A 267 10.52 -15.80 21.62
C LEU A 267 11.77 -14.95 21.48
N CYS A 268 12.94 -15.55 21.64
CA CYS A 268 14.22 -14.86 21.46
C CYS A 268 15.24 -15.70 20.72
N GLY A 269 16.26 -15.04 20.15
CA GLY A 269 17.35 -15.71 19.48
C GLY A 269 18.29 -14.75 18.74
N THR A 270 19.19 -15.32 17.96
CA THR A 270 20.03 -14.60 17.03
C THR A 270 20.17 -15.41 15.73
N SER A 271 19.48 -14.95 14.71
CA SER A 271 19.49 -15.62 13.40
C SER A 271 20.89 -15.58 12.77
N TYR A 272 21.63 -14.47 12.93
CA TYR A 272 23.00 -14.35 12.41
C TYR A 272 23.96 -15.37 13.05
N ARG A 273 23.84 -15.62 14.36
CA ARG A 273 24.64 -16.62 15.10
C ARG A 273 23.99 -18.00 15.13
N ASN A 274 22.93 -18.22 14.36
CA ASN A 274 22.28 -19.53 14.19
C ASN A 274 21.69 -20.12 15.49
N LYS A 275 21.20 -19.30 16.42
CA LYS A 275 20.64 -19.76 17.70
C LYS A 275 19.18 -19.34 17.83
N GLY A 276 18.30 -20.29 18.10
CA GLY A 276 16.87 -20.06 18.38
C GLY A 276 15.94 -20.28 17.18
N VAL A 277 16.44 -20.47 15.96
CA VAL A 277 15.59 -20.58 14.75
C VAL A 277 14.82 -21.89 14.71
N GLN A 278 15.41 -23.00 15.15
CA GLN A 278 14.71 -24.29 15.22
C GLN A 278 13.56 -24.24 16.24
N LEU A 279 13.76 -23.59 17.36
CA LEU A 279 12.71 -23.38 18.37
C LEU A 279 11.60 -22.46 17.85
N LEU A 280 11.95 -21.47 17.02
CA LEU A 280 10.97 -20.66 16.31
C LEU A 280 10.13 -21.50 15.35
N LEU A 281 10.74 -22.42 14.58
CA LEU A 281 10.02 -23.33 13.69
C LEU A 281 9.07 -24.25 14.46
N ASP A 282 9.49 -24.78 15.59
CA ASP A 282 8.65 -25.60 16.47
C ASP A 282 7.46 -24.76 17.02
N ALA A 283 7.70 -23.51 17.46
CA ALA A 283 6.66 -22.61 17.92
C ALA A 283 5.65 -22.22 16.83
N ILE A 284 6.10 -22.01 15.59
CA ILE A 284 5.23 -21.78 14.44
C ILE A 284 4.25 -22.94 14.26
N ILE A 285 4.72 -24.17 14.35
CA ILE A 285 3.87 -25.35 14.23
C ILE A 285 2.92 -25.48 15.40
N GLU A 286 3.40 -25.24 16.63
CA GLU A 286 2.63 -25.41 17.85
C GLU A 286 1.56 -24.35 18.07
N TYR A 287 1.84 -23.08 17.75
CA TYR A 287 0.97 -21.94 18.14
C TYR A 287 0.34 -21.19 16.98
N MET A 288 0.90 -21.25 15.76
CA MET A 288 0.29 -20.59 14.61
C MET A 288 -0.86 -21.40 14.02
N PRO A 289 -1.90 -20.74 13.48
CA PRO A 289 -3.07 -21.42 12.94
C PRO A 289 -2.76 -22.21 11.66
N ALA A 290 -3.51 -23.29 11.48
CA ALA A 290 -3.72 -23.93 10.20
C ALA A 290 -4.83 -23.21 9.43
N PRO A 291 -4.98 -23.40 8.10
CA PRO A 291 -6.09 -22.84 7.34
C PRO A 291 -7.50 -23.22 7.87
N THR A 292 -7.60 -24.29 8.63
CA THR A 292 -8.84 -24.74 9.28
C THR A 292 -9.13 -24.08 10.62
N ASP A 293 -8.14 -23.41 11.20
CA ASP A 293 -8.30 -22.76 12.51
C ASP A 293 -8.75 -21.30 12.40
N VAL A 294 -8.64 -20.72 11.20
CA VAL A 294 -9.07 -19.34 10.93
C VAL A 294 -10.54 -19.31 10.49
N PRO A 295 -11.24 -18.18 10.67
CA PRO A 295 -12.63 -18.05 10.21
C PRO A 295 -12.75 -18.34 8.70
N ASN A 296 -13.92 -18.89 8.31
CA ASN A 296 -14.24 -19.11 6.91
C ASN A 296 -14.16 -17.78 6.13
N ILE A 297 -13.64 -17.84 4.92
CA ILE A 297 -13.60 -16.66 4.06
C ILE A 297 -15.02 -16.25 3.67
N LYS A 298 -15.30 -14.96 3.78
CA LYS A 298 -16.58 -14.36 3.35
C LYS A 298 -16.48 -13.80 1.95
N GLY A 299 -17.61 -13.75 1.28
CA GLY A 299 -17.72 -13.14 -0.03
C GLY A 299 -19.17 -12.88 -0.39
N VAL A 300 -19.39 -12.25 -1.54
CA VAL A 300 -20.71 -11.86 -2.03
C VAL A 300 -20.95 -12.50 -3.38
N VAL A 301 -22.19 -12.95 -3.63
CA VAL A 301 -22.56 -13.47 -4.95
C VAL A 301 -22.55 -12.33 -5.96
N PRO A 302 -21.86 -12.45 -7.13
CA PRO A 302 -21.76 -11.39 -8.10
C PRO A 302 -23.12 -10.82 -8.52
N GLY A 303 -23.25 -9.48 -8.46
CA GLY A 303 -24.50 -8.78 -8.84
C GLY A 303 -25.62 -8.83 -7.81
N THR A 304 -25.36 -9.31 -6.60
CA THR A 304 -26.30 -9.36 -5.48
C THR A 304 -25.62 -8.83 -4.21
N GLU A 305 -26.39 -8.67 -3.14
CA GLU A 305 -25.88 -8.38 -1.78
C GLU A 305 -25.87 -9.65 -0.90
N GLU A 306 -26.03 -10.83 -1.49
CA GLU A 306 -26.07 -12.11 -0.77
C GLU A 306 -24.65 -12.48 -0.34
N GLU A 307 -24.42 -12.48 0.97
CA GLU A 307 -23.17 -12.94 1.59
C GLU A 307 -23.13 -14.47 1.64
N GLN A 308 -21.98 -15.02 1.32
CA GLN A 308 -21.68 -16.44 1.43
C GLN A 308 -20.34 -16.66 2.10
N GLU A 309 -20.20 -17.78 2.78
CA GLU A 309 -18.93 -18.23 3.35
C GLU A 309 -18.40 -19.45 2.59
N ARG A 310 -17.08 -19.57 2.54
CA ARG A 310 -16.40 -20.75 1.99
C ARG A 310 -15.51 -21.37 3.07
N PRO A 311 -15.85 -22.58 3.56
CA PRO A 311 -14.99 -23.31 4.48
C PRO A 311 -13.68 -23.75 3.80
N SER A 312 -12.60 -23.85 4.58
CA SER A 312 -11.35 -24.42 4.11
C SER A 312 -11.48 -25.93 3.98
N SER A 313 -11.90 -26.39 2.80
CA SER A 313 -12.06 -27.81 2.47
C SER A 313 -11.80 -28.05 0.99
N ASP A 314 -11.22 -29.21 0.65
CA ASP A 314 -10.97 -29.63 -0.74
C ASP A 314 -12.28 -30.03 -1.46
N ASP A 315 -13.34 -30.39 -0.71
CA ASP A 315 -14.64 -30.83 -1.23
C ASP A 315 -15.58 -29.67 -1.59
N GLU A 316 -15.24 -28.47 -1.19
CA GLU A 316 -16.01 -27.25 -1.48
C GLU A 316 -15.76 -26.72 -2.91
N PRO A 317 -16.66 -25.90 -3.46
CA PRO A 317 -16.41 -25.23 -4.72
C PRO A 317 -15.12 -24.37 -4.68
N PHE A 318 -14.35 -24.43 -5.77
CA PHE A 318 -13.10 -23.66 -5.86
C PHE A 318 -13.32 -22.16 -5.72
N ALA A 319 -12.56 -21.55 -4.83
CA ALA A 319 -12.46 -20.10 -4.68
C ALA A 319 -11.05 -19.71 -4.24
N ALA A 320 -10.45 -18.76 -4.93
CA ALA A 320 -9.11 -18.26 -4.70
C ALA A 320 -9.04 -16.75 -4.90
N LEU A 321 -8.12 -16.11 -4.19
CA LEU A 321 -7.84 -14.67 -4.30
C LEU A 321 -6.49 -14.46 -4.98
N ALA A 322 -6.49 -13.71 -6.09
CA ALA A 322 -5.28 -13.23 -6.74
C ALA A 322 -4.72 -12.04 -5.94
N PHE A 323 -3.63 -12.24 -5.23
CA PHE A 323 -3.10 -11.22 -4.32
C PHE A 323 -1.86 -10.50 -4.83
N LYS A 324 -1.21 -11.03 -5.86
CA LYS A 324 -0.01 -10.41 -6.45
C LYS A 324 0.12 -10.74 -7.93
N ILE A 325 0.44 -9.73 -8.72
CA ILE A 325 0.87 -9.87 -10.11
C ILE A 325 2.36 -9.55 -10.18
N ALA A 326 3.11 -10.31 -10.96
CA ALA A 326 4.50 -10.05 -11.27
C ALA A 326 4.78 -10.28 -12.75
N THR A 327 5.69 -9.53 -13.33
CA THR A 327 6.15 -9.74 -14.70
C THR A 327 7.47 -10.50 -14.68
N ASP A 328 7.48 -11.63 -15.31
CA ASP A 328 8.67 -12.47 -15.44
C ASP A 328 9.21 -12.45 -16.87
N PRO A 329 10.54 -12.27 -17.06
CA PRO A 329 11.14 -12.16 -18.39
C PRO A 329 10.92 -13.40 -19.29
N PHE A 330 10.74 -14.59 -18.68
CA PHE A 330 10.68 -15.87 -19.39
C PHE A 330 9.26 -16.38 -19.59
N VAL A 331 8.39 -16.22 -18.59
CA VAL A 331 7.02 -16.77 -18.62
C VAL A 331 5.94 -15.69 -18.76
N GLY A 332 6.32 -14.41 -18.72
CA GLY A 332 5.42 -13.28 -18.85
C GLY A 332 4.69 -12.99 -17.53
N LYS A 333 3.38 -12.74 -17.60
CA LYS A 333 2.57 -12.40 -16.44
C LYS A 333 2.37 -13.61 -15.52
N LEU A 334 2.85 -13.49 -14.28
CA LEU A 334 2.63 -14.41 -13.17
C LEU A 334 1.55 -13.84 -12.25
N CYS A 335 0.56 -14.65 -11.93
CA CYS A 335 -0.46 -14.33 -10.93
C CYS A 335 -0.30 -15.24 -9.73
N PHE A 336 0.01 -14.66 -8.58
CA PHE A 336 0.04 -15.37 -7.29
C PHE A 336 -1.36 -15.38 -6.70
N PHE A 337 -1.79 -16.53 -6.24
CA PHE A 337 -3.11 -16.70 -5.67
C PHE A 337 -3.09 -17.63 -4.45
N ARG A 338 -4.01 -17.37 -3.53
CA ARG A 338 -4.32 -18.27 -2.41
C ARG A 338 -5.64 -18.96 -2.66
N VAL A 339 -5.65 -20.28 -2.52
CA VAL A 339 -6.87 -21.09 -2.55
C VAL A 339 -7.50 -21.12 -1.15
N TYR A 340 -8.72 -20.64 -1.05
CA TYR A 340 -9.49 -20.67 0.21
C TYR A 340 -10.39 -21.88 0.33
N SER A 341 -10.93 -22.37 -0.79
CA SER A 341 -11.79 -23.57 -0.82
C SER A 341 -11.63 -24.32 -2.13
N GLY A 342 -11.90 -25.60 -2.09
CA GLY A 342 -11.90 -26.47 -3.25
C GLY A 342 -10.52 -26.78 -3.82
N THR A 343 -10.52 -27.38 -5.00
CA THR A 343 -9.32 -27.76 -5.74
C THR A 343 -9.43 -27.33 -7.21
N VAL A 344 -8.29 -27.11 -7.86
CA VAL A 344 -8.25 -26.85 -9.30
C VAL A 344 -7.00 -27.43 -9.93
N ASP A 345 -7.16 -27.99 -11.14
CA ASP A 345 -6.07 -28.55 -11.92
C ASP A 345 -5.49 -27.56 -12.92
N ALA A 346 -4.19 -27.71 -13.21
CA ALA A 346 -3.52 -26.97 -14.27
C ALA A 346 -4.24 -27.20 -15.62
N GLY A 347 -4.39 -26.15 -16.41
CA GLY A 347 -5.11 -26.17 -17.69
C GLY A 347 -6.63 -26.00 -17.58
N SER A 348 -7.20 -25.99 -16.38
CA SER A 348 -8.64 -25.77 -16.15
C SER A 348 -9.07 -24.33 -16.44
N TYR A 349 -10.38 -24.15 -16.67
CA TYR A 349 -11.00 -22.85 -16.77
C TYR A 349 -11.60 -22.44 -15.42
N VAL A 350 -11.43 -21.18 -15.05
CA VAL A 350 -11.99 -20.55 -13.87
C VAL A 350 -12.72 -19.27 -14.24
N LEU A 351 -13.65 -18.84 -13.41
CA LEU A 351 -14.33 -17.57 -13.53
C LEU A 351 -13.56 -16.50 -12.76
N ASN A 352 -13.19 -15.41 -13.39
CA ASN A 352 -12.87 -14.18 -12.69
C ASN A 352 -14.18 -13.50 -12.33
N ALA A 353 -14.60 -13.65 -11.08
CA ALA A 353 -15.90 -13.18 -10.61
C ALA A 353 -16.03 -11.65 -10.59
N CYS A 354 -14.92 -10.93 -10.39
CA CYS A 354 -14.91 -9.46 -10.36
C CYS A 354 -15.14 -8.86 -11.76
N LYS A 355 -14.64 -9.52 -12.81
CA LYS A 355 -14.71 -9.05 -14.21
C LYS A 355 -15.71 -9.80 -15.07
N GLY A 356 -16.30 -10.89 -14.53
CA GLY A 356 -17.33 -11.69 -15.21
C GLY A 356 -16.82 -12.48 -16.42
N ASN A 357 -15.51 -12.72 -16.54
CA ASN A 357 -14.93 -13.43 -17.68
C ASN A 357 -14.25 -14.74 -17.25
N LYS A 358 -14.28 -15.72 -18.16
CA LYS A 358 -13.56 -16.99 -17.99
C LYS A 358 -12.11 -16.82 -18.39
N GLU A 359 -11.22 -17.36 -17.58
CA GLU A 359 -9.80 -17.44 -17.88
C GLU A 359 -9.28 -18.86 -17.70
N ARG A 360 -8.24 -19.18 -18.44
CA ARG A 360 -7.60 -20.48 -18.31
C ARG A 360 -6.38 -20.37 -17.42
N LEU A 361 -6.37 -21.17 -16.36
CA LEU A 361 -5.14 -21.44 -15.60
C LEU A 361 -4.20 -22.23 -16.52
N GLY A 362 -3.09 -21.63 -16.92
CA GLY A 362 -2.09 -22.33 -17.72
C GLY A 362 -1.34 -23.37 -16.88
N ARG A 363 -0.03 -23.18 -16.70
CA ARG A 363 0.75 -23.95 -15.72
C ARG A 363 0.52 -23.38 -14.33
N ILE A 364 0.45 -24.25 -13.35
CA ILE A 364 0.46 -23.85 -11.94
C ILE A 364 1.85 -24.12 -11.39
N LEU A 365 2.40 -23.18 -10.66
CA LEU A 365 3.77 -23.17 -10.20
C LEU A 365 3.80 -23.09 -8.67
N GLN A 366 4.52 -24.02 -8.06
CA GLN A 366 4.97 -23.89 -6.67
C GLN A 366 6.22 -23.02 -6.68
N MET A 367 6.20 -21.95 -5.91
CA MET A 367 7.33 -21.04 -5.84
C MET A 367 8.27 -21.41 -4.69
N HIS A 368 9.57 -21.35 -4.97
CA HIS A 368 10.65 -21.51 -4.02
C HIS A 368 11.63 -20.36 -4.23
N SER A 369 11.24 -19.16 -3.80
CA SER A 369 11.94 -17.92 -4.14
C SER A 369 11.98 -17.68 -5.67
N ASN A 370 13.15 -17.79 -6.30
CA ASN A 370 13.32 -17.65 -7.76
C ASN A 370 13.22 -18.99 -8.53
N HIS A 371 13.13 -20.13 -7.84
CA HIS A 371 12.92 -21.43 -8.47
C HIS A 371 11.44 -21.76 -8.57
N ARG A 372 11.07 -22.45 -9.64
CA ARG A 372 9.69 -22.81 -9.97
C ARG A 372 9.58 -24.30 -10.18
N GLU A 373 8.57 -24.89 -9.59
CA GLU A 373 8.22 -26.28 -9.81
C GLU A 373 6.80 -26.35 -10.36
N ASP A 374 6.61 -27.04 -11.48
CA ASP A 374 5.28 -27.23 -12.05
C ASP A 374 4.50 -28.23 -11.17
N ILE A 375 3.26 -27.87 -10.82
CA ILE A 375 2.34 -28.72 -10.08
C ILE A 375 1.04 -28.90 -10.86
N ASP A 376 0.47 -30.10 -10.77
CA ASP A 376 -0.73 -30.45 -11.52
C ASP A 376 -2.02 -29.93 -10.87
N THR A 377 -2.08 -29.93 -9.55
CA THR A 377 -3.28 -29.60 -8.77
C THR A 377 -2.93 -28.73 -7.58
N VAL A 378 -3.75 -27.73 -7.27
CA VAL A 378 -3.72 -26.98 -6.02
C VAL A 378 -4.96 -27.29 -5.19
N TYR A 379 -4.79 -27.21 -3.89
CA TYR A 379 -5.76 -27.57 -2.88
C TYR A 379 -6.13 -26.39 -1.99
N SER A 380 -7.23 -26.49 -1.25
CA SER A 380 -7.60 -25.52 -0.22
C SER A 380 -6.41 -25.22 0.71
N GLY A 381 -6.19 -23.97 1.04
CA GLY A 381 -5.06 -23.51 1.87
C GLY A 381 -3.72 -23.36 1.14
N ASP A 382 -3.62 -23.73 -0.14
CA ASP A 382 -2.39 -23.57 -0.91
C ASP A 382 -2.16 -22.14 -1.37
N ILE A 383 -0.88 -21.77 -1.45
CA ILE A 383 -0.39 -20.57 -2.11
C ILE A 383 0.44 -21.00 -3.30
N ALA A 384 0.06 -20.55 -4.49
CA ALA A 384 0.71 -20.89 -5.75
C ALA A 384 0.75 -19.72 -6.72
N ALA A 385 1.46 -19.86 -7.82
CA ALA A 385 1.42 -18.94 -8.94
C ALA A 385 0.91 -19.62 -10.20
N THR A 386 0.33 -18.87 -11.12
CA THR A 386 -0.09 -19.36 -12.43
C THR A 386 0.29 -18.42 -13.53
N VAL A 387 0.45 -18.97 -14.72
CA VAL A 387 0.61 -18.22 -15.97
C VAL A 387 -0.62 -18.38 -16.84
N GLY A 388 -0.82 -17.44 -17.76
CA GLY A 388 -1.89 -17.51 -18.76
C GLY A 388 -3.12 -16.68 -18.46
N LEU A 389 -3.24 -16.09 -17.27
CA LEU A 389 -4.30 -15.15 -16.93
C LEU A 389 -4.03 -13.78 -17.57
N LYS A 390 -4.91 -13.37 -18.49
CA LYS A 390 -4.72 -12.13 -19.26
C LYS A 390 -5.33 -10.90 -18.59
N ASN A 391 -6.54 -11.07 -18.04
CA ASN A 391 -7.35 -9.97 -17.52
C ASN A 391 -7.35 -9.88 -15.99
N THR A 392 -6.87 -10.90 -15.29
CA THR A 392 -6.82 -10.92 -13.83
C THR A 392 -5.82 -9.91 -13.30
N THR A 393 -6.23 -9.13 -12.31
CA THR A 393 -5.43 -8.14 -11.58
C THR A 393 -5.41 -8.47 -10.09
N THR A 394 -4.55 -7.78 -9.34
CA THR A 394 -4.47 -7.94 -7.89
C THR A 394 -5.81 -7.59 -7.23
N GLY A 395 -6.29 -8.48 -6.35
CA GLY A 395 -7.59 -8.35 -5.68
C GLY A 395 -8.74 -9.10 -6.36
N ASP A 396 -8.55 -9.60 -7.58
CA ASP A 396 -9.59 -10.37 -8.27
C ASP A 396 -9.80 -11.75 -7.64
N THR A 397 -11.05 -12.21 -7.66
CA THR A 397 -11.43 -13.56 -7.23
C THR A 397 -11.51 -14.50 -8.41
N LEU A 398 -10.84 -15.66 -8.28
CA LEU A 398 -10.94 -16.78 -9.22
C LEU A 398 -11.78 -17.89 -8.57
N CYS A 399 -12.85 -18.32 -9.21
CA CYS A 399 -13.76 -19.30 -8.61
C CYS A 399 -14.33 -20.29 -9.65
N ASP A 400 -15.05 -21.27 -9.13
CA ASP A 400 -15.87 -22.17 -9.94
C ASP A 400 -17.03 -21.40 -10.60
N GLU A 401 -17.24 -21.66 -11.90
CA GLU A 401 -18.26 -20.97 -12.69
C GLU A 401 -19.70 -21.23 -12.19
N LYS A 402 -19.94 -22.40 -11.65
CA LYS A 402 -21.27 -22.82 -11.18
C LYS A 402 -21.61 -22.26 -9.79
N HIS A 403 -20.59 -21.86 -9.03
CA HIS A 403 -20.71 -21.35 -7.68
C HIS A 403 -19.93 -20.02 -7.56
N PRO A 404 -20.37 -18.98 -8.29
CA PRO A 404 -19.63 -17.72 -8.34
C PRO A 404 -19.68 -17.01 -6.99
N ILE A 405 -18.53 -16.47 -6.58
CA ILE A 405 -18.36 -15.65 -5.39
C ILE A 405 -17.29 -14.60 -5.64
N ILE A 406 -17.51 -13.39 -5.14
CA ILE A 406 -16.48 -12.36 -5.01
C ILE A 406 -16.06 -12.35 -3.56
N LEU A 407 -14.82 -12.77 -3.29
CA LEU A 407 -14.25 -12.70 -1.95
C LEU A 407 -14.04 -11.24 -1.57
N GLU A 408 -14.01 -10.97 -0.26
CA GLU A 408 -13.75 -9.63 0.25
C GLU A 408 -12.54 -8.99 -0.44
N SER A 409 -12.73 -7.82 -1.04
CA SER A 409 -11.70 -7.15 -1.83
C SER A 409 -10.62 -6.56 -0.94
N MET A 410 -9.40 -6.46 -1.49
CA MET A 410 -8.32 -5.70 -0.89
C MET A 410 -8.52 -4.22 -1.18
N GLU A 411 -8.49 -3.37 -0.15
CA GLU A 411 -8.45 -1.93 -0.30
C GLU A 411 -7.00 -1.47 -0.34
N PHE A 412 -6.67 -0.61 -1.30
CA PHE A 412 -5.33 -0.07 -1.44
C PHE A 412 -5.33 1.43 -1.18
N PRO A 413 -4.35 1.95 -0.43
CA PRO A 413 -4.24 3.38 -0.19
C PRO A 413 -3.92 4.12 -1.49
N GLU A 414 -4.43 5.35 -1.59
CA GLU A 414 -4.10 6.23 -2.69
C GLU A 414 -2.64 6.69 -2.61
N PRO A 415 -1.95 6.81 -3.76
CA PRO A 415 -0.57 7.27 -3.78
C PRO A 415 -0.45 8.71 -3.30
N VAL A 416 0.57 8.97 -2.49
CA VAL A 416 0.79 10.27 -1.83
C VAL A 416 1.79 11.18 -2.55
N ILE A 417 2.72 10.61 -3.32
CA ILE A 417 3.73 11.38 -4.07
C ILE A 417 3.43 11.30 -5.55
N ARG A 418 3.55 12.44 -6.23
CA ARG A 418 3.39 12.59 -7.68
C ARG A 418 4.61 13.29 -8.25
N VAL A 419 5.10 12.78 -9.38
CA VAL A 419 6.20 13.38 -10.14
C VAL A 419 5.91 13.31 -11.63
N ALA A 420 6.40 14.28 -12.40
CA ALA A 420 6.38 14.22 -13.85
C ALA A 420 7.53 13.36 -14.35
N ILE A 421 7.28 12.56 -15.38
CA ILE A 421 8.30 11.72 -16.01
C ILE A 421 8.31 11.95 -17.52
N GLU A 422 9.51 12.10 -18.08
CA GLU A 422 9.71 12.32 -19.52
C GLU A 422 10.81 11.39 -20.04
N PRO A 423 10.62 10.70 -21.17
CA PRO A 423 11.68 9.90 -21.75
C PRO A 423 12.77 10.81 -22.33
N LYS A 424 14.04 10.44 -22.17
CA LYS A 424 15.16 11.22 -22.74
C LYS A 424 15.14 11.26 -24.27
N THR A 425 14.46 10.34 -24.92
CA THR A 425 14.38 10.25 -26.39
C THR A 425 12.95 10.08 -26.86
N LYS A 426 12.62 10.64 -28.04
CA LYS A 426 11.27 10.46 -28.65
C LYS A 426 10.91 8.99 -28.89
N ALA A 427 11.88 8.15 -29.26
CA ALA A 427 11.69 6.71 -29.43
C ALA A 427 11.38 5.98 -28.12
N GLY A 428 11.70 6.59 -26.98
CA GLY A 428 11.39 6.07 -25.65
C GLY A 428 9.93 6.26 -25.22
N GLN A 429 9.17 7.16 -25.85
CA GLN A 429 7.82 7.53 -25.43
C GLN A 429 6.85 6.34 -25.43
N GLU A 430 6.79 5.62 -26.54
CA GLU A 430 5.91 4.44 -26.66
C GLU A 430 6.34 3.32 -25.71
N LYS A 431 7.64 3.05 -25.66
CA LYS A 431 8.22 2.05 -24.73
C LYS A 431 7.94 2.41 -23.26
N MET A 432 8.04 3.68 -22.90
CA MET A 432 7.74 4.16 -21.57
C MET A 432 6.28 3.92 -21.21
N GLY A 433 5.33 4.24 -22.09
CA GLY A 433 3.91 4.00 -21.87
C GLY A 433 3.60 2.52 -21.61
N ILE A 434 4.16 1.62 -22.42
CA ILE A 434 3.99 0.16 -22.25
C ILE A 434 4.61 -0.30 -20.93
N ALA A 435 5.81 0.17 -20.59
CA ALA A 435 6.50 -0.19 -19.37
C ALA A 435 5.75 0.28 -18.12
N LEU A 436 5.30 1.54 -18.11
CA LEU A 436 4.53 2.12 -17.00
C LEU A 436 3.19 1.37 -16.81
N SER A 437 2.50 0.99 -17.89
CA SER A 437 1.28 0.20 -17.81
C SER A 437 1.52 -1.17 -17.15
N LYS A 438 2.59 -1.85 -17.52
CA LYS A 438 2.96 -3.14 -16.88
C LYS A 438 3.29 -2.99 -15.41
N LEU A 439 4.04 -1.94 -15.03
CA LEU A 439 4.36 -1.66 -13.64
C LEU A 439 3.11 -1.33 -12.81
N ALA A 440 2.13 -0.62 -13.40
CA ALA A 440 0.85 -0.35 -12.77
C ALA A 440 -0.04 -1.60 -12.62
N GLU A 441 0.09 -2.60 -13.50
CA GLU A 441 -0.57 -3.90 -13.31
C GLU A 441 0.01 -4.71 -12.14
N GLU A 442 1.31 -4.57 -11.89
CA GLU A 442 2.00 -5.25 -10.78
C GLU A 442 1.68 -4.62 -9.44
N ASP A 443 1.63 -3.29 -9.39
CA ASP A 443 1.46 -2.52 -8.17
C ASP A 443 0.23 -1.62 -8.24
N PRO A 444 -0.87 -1.96 -7.54
CA PRO A 444 -2.10 -1.17 -7.55
C PRO A 444 -1.97 0.20 -6.88
N THR A 445 -0.90 0.47 -6.12
CA THR A 445 -0.60 1.79 -5.56
C THR A 445 0.30 2.65 -6.43
N PHE A 446 0.84 2.07 -7.49
CA PHE A 446 1.50 2.83 -8.53
C PHE A 446 0.48 3.23 -9.59
N LYS A 447 0.30 4.52 -9.80
CA LYS A 447 -0.58 5.06 -10.84
C LYS A 447 0.23 5.85 -11.86
N THR A 448 -0.20 5.76 -13.11
CA THR A 448 0.34 6.55 -14.21
C THR A 448 -0.78 7.09 -15.07
N TYR A 449 -0.69 8.35 -15.44
CA TYR A 449 -1.66 9.01 -16.29
C TYR A 449 -1.01 10.21 -17.00
N THR A 450 -1.63 10.65 -18.09
CA THR A 450 -1.25 11.90 -18.73
C THR A 450 -2.17 12.99 -18.20
N ASP A 451 -1.59 14.03 -17.66
CA ASP A 451 -2.32 15.23 -17.24
C ASP A 451 -2.86 15.94 -18.50
N GLU A 452 -4.17 16.06 -18.60
CA GLU A 452 -4.84 16.58 -19.81
C GLU A 452 -4.54 18.05 -20.06
N GLU A 453 -4.20 18.81 -19.02
CA GLU A 453 -3.96 20.23 -19.12
C GLU A 453 -2.52 20.58 -19.41
N THR A 454 -1.59 19.88 -18.78
CA THR A 454 -0.16 20.11 -18.95
C THR A 454 0.46 19.23 -20.02
N GLY A 455 -0.24 18.14 -20.40
CA GLY A 455 0.28 17.12 -21.32
C GLY A 455 1.41 16.28 -20.75
N GLN A 456 1.77 16.46 -19.48
CA GLN A 456 2.82 15.70 -18.82
C GLN A 456 2.37 14.30 -18.47
N THR A 457 3.26 13.32 -18.62
CA THR A 457 3.07 12.00 -18.02
C THR A 457 3.41 12.08 -16.54
N ILE A 458 2.44 11.77 -15.69
CA ILE A 458 2.59 11.76 -14.24
C ILE A 458 2.67 10.32 -13.77
N ILE A 459 3.59 10.08 -12.84
CA ILE A 459 3.65 8.86 -12.04
C ILE A 459 3.40 9.20 -10.58
N ALA A 460 2.62 8.35 -9.92
CA ALA A 460 2.25 8.53 -8.52
C ALA A 460 2.52 7.25 -7.72
N GLY A 461 3.03 7.39 -6.52
CA GLY A 461 3.43 6.28 -5.64
C GLY A 461 3.38 6.64 -4.17
N MET A 462 3.69 5.66 -3.32
CA MET A 462 3.58 5.75 -1.86
C MET A 462 4.73 6.51 -1.19
N GLY A 463 5.84 6.73 -1.90
CA GLY A 463 7.01 7.42 -1.35
C GLY A 463 8.09 7.66 -2.40
N GLU A 464 9.12 8.42 -2.00
CA GLU A 464 10.23 8.75 -2.91
C GLU A 464 11.00 7.51 -3.33
N LEU A 465 11.30 6.61 -2.39
CA LEU A 465 11.99 5.36 -2.67
C LEU A 465 11.17 4.47 -3.61
N HIS A 466 9.84 4.42 -3.44
CA HIS A 466 8.96 3.68 -4.33
C HIS A 466 9.08 4.17 -5.78
N LEU A 467 8.97 5.48 -6.02
CA LEU A 467 9.09 6.06 -7.36
C LEU A 467 10.50 5.94 -7.92
N GLU A 468 11.53 6.06 -7.10
CA GLU A 468 12.92 5.86 -7.50
C GLU A 468 13.16 4.43 -8.03
N ILE A 469 12.60 3.42 -7.35
CA ILE A 469 12.68 2.02 -7.78
C ILE A 469 11.91 1.81 -9.10
N ILE A 470 10.75 2.41 -9.27
CA ILE A 470 9.99 2.36 -10.52
C ILE A 470 10.82 2.94 -11.69
N VAL A 471 11.46 4.08 -11.48
CA VAL A 471 12.33 4.71 -12.50
C VAL A 471 13.56 3.86 -12.80
N ASP A 472 14.17 3.25 -11.80
CA ASP A 472 15.28 2.34 -11.97
C ASP A 472 14.88 1.06 -12.71
N ARG A 473 13.69 0.52 -12.43
CA ARG A 473 13.12 -0.61 -13.18
C ARG A 473 12.85 -0.26 -14.64
N LEU A 474 12.37 0.96 -14.95
CA LEU A 474 12.22 1.43 -16.34
C LEU A 474 13.55 1.34 -17.09
N LEU A 475 14.66 1.75 -16.46
CA LEU A 475 15.98 1.69 -17.05
C LEU A 475 16.48 0.23 -17.19
N ARG A 476 16.44 -0.56 -16.12
CA ARG A 476 17.08 -1.88 -16.08
C ARG A 476 16.29 -2.95 -16.84
N GLU A 477 14.99 -3.01 -16.64
CA GLU A 477 14.12 -4.04 -17.21
C GLU A 477 13.63 -3.68 -18.62
N PHE A 478 13.21 -2.43 -18.82
CA PHE A 478 12.59 -1.96 -20.06
C PHE A 478 13.52 -1.18 -20.99
N LYS A 479 14.74 -0.87 -20.54
CA LYS A 479 15.73 -0.08 -21.29
C LYS A 479 15.20 1.29 -21.71
N VAL A 480 14.48 1.95 -20.82
CA VAL A 480 13.93 3.30 -21.00
C VAL A 480 14.62 4.25 -20.03
N GLU A 481 15.35 5.21 -20.57
CA GLU A 481 15.89 6.31 -19.77
C GLU A 481 14.88 7.45 -19.69
N ALA A 482 14.63 7.94 -18.48
CA ALA A 482 13.67 9.01 -18.24
C ALA A 482 14.25 10.07 -17.29
N ASN A 483 13.75 11.30 -17.45
CA ASN A 483 13.96 12.40 -16.52
C ASN A 483 12.74 12.52 -15.62
N VAL A 484 12.96 12.79 -14.33
CA VAL A 484 11.92 12.97 -13.34
C VAL A 484 11.97 14.42 -12.84
N GLY A 485 10.83 15.05 -12.72
CA GLY A 485 10.69 16.43 -12.27
C GLY A 485 9.43 16.67 -11.45
N LYS A 486 9.29 17.89 -10.93
CA LYS A 486 8.04 18.29 -10.24
C LYS A 486 6.92 18.44 -11.27
N PRO A 487 5.68 18.00 -10.96
CA PRO A 487 4.53 18.24 -11.81
C PRO A 487 4.25 19.74 -11.93
N GLN A 488 3.73 20.15 -13.06
CA GLN A 488 3.21 21.51 -13.21
C GLN A 488 1.89 21.61 -12.45
N VAL A 489 1.66 22.77 -11.82
CA VAL A 489 0.39 23.04 -11.14
C VAL A 489 -0.61 23.53 -12.17
N SER A 490 -1.79 22.94 -12.23
CA SER A 490 -2.89 23.34 -13.11
C SER A 490 -3.60 24.56 -12.53
N TYR A 491 -3.08 25.75 -12.82
CA TYR A 491 -3.75 27.00 -12.46
C TYR A 491 -4.97 27.26 -13.33
N ARG A 492 -5.89 28.10 -12.81
CA ARG A 492 -7.07 28.62 -13.52
C ARG A 492 -7.05 30.13 -13.49
N GLU A 493 -7.76 30.75 -14.44
CA GLU A 493 -8.08 32.17 -14.37
C GLU A 493 -9.56 32.37 -14.06
N ALA A 494 -9.87 33.38 -13.27
CA ALA A 494 -11.21 33.81 -12.95
C ALA A 494 -11.22 35.35 -12.83
N PHE A 495 -12.34 35.95 -12.51
CA PHE A 495 -12.42 37.40 -12.34
C PHE A 495 -13.43 37.77 -11.25
N ARG A 496 -13.30 39.02 -10.75
CA ARG A 496 -14.02 39.47 -9.58
C ARG A 496 -15.18 40.41 -9.91
N ARG A 497 -15.19 41.02 -11.12
CA ARG A 497 -16.15 42.05 -11.48
C ARG A 497 -16.96 41.67 -12.69
N GLU A 498 -18.23 42.07 -12.67
CA GLU A 498 -19.07 42.03 -13.87
C GLU A 498 -18.64 43.15 -14.83
N VAL A 499 -18.70 42.87 -16.14
CA VAL A 499 -18.32 43.80 -17.20
C VAL A 499 -19.33 43.69 -18.34
N ASP A 500 -19.82 44.83 -18.79
CA ASP A 500 -20.49 44.96 -20.07
C ASP A 500 -19.49 45.30 -21.15
N GLN A 501 -19.45 44.48 -22.20
CA GLN A 501 -18.51 44.62 -23.31
C GLN A 501 -19.24 44.58 -24.64
N GLU A 502 -18.99 45.58 -25.45
CA GLU A 502 -19.40 45.62 -26.84
C GLU A 502 -18.20 45.45 -27.76
N TYR A 503 -18.34 44.64 -28.80
CA TYR A 503 -17.34 44.51 -29.82
C TYR A 503 -17.95 44.35 -31.20
N LYS A 504 -17.49 45.18 -32.17
CA LYS A 504 -17.88 45.19 -33.54
C LYS A 504 -16.72 44.70 -34.42
N TYR A 505 -16.85 43.50 -34.99
CA TYR A 505 -15.91 42.99 -35.92
C TYR A 505 -16.37 43.37 -37.35
N ALA A 506 -15.66 44.26 -38.01
CA ALA A 506 -15.96 44.69 -39.35
C ALA A 506 -14.64 44.71 -40.17
N ARG A 507 -14.52 43.87 -41.18
CA ARG A 507 -13.38 43.84 -42.10
C ARG A 507 -13.86 43.80 -43.53
N GLN A 508 -13.27 44.62 -44.38
CA GLN A 508 -13.52 44.64 -45.81
C GLN A 508 -12.14 44.40 -46.53
N SER A 509 -12.03 43.28 -47.20
CA SER A 509 -10.84 42.94 -47.98
C SER A 509 -11.29 42.42 -49.36
N GLY A 510 -11.41 43.34 -50.35
CA GLY A 510 -11.58 43.05 -51.74
C GLY A 510 -12.64 41.98 -52.11
N GLY A 511 -13.93 42.27 -51.94
CA GLY A 511 -15.02 41.34 -52.17
C GLY A 511 -16.06 41.35 -51.08
N LYS A 512 -16.58 40.19 -50.68
CA LYS A 512 -17.54 40.00 -49.60
C LYS A 512 -16.87 40.41 -48.25
N GLY A 513 -17.46 41.39 -47.54
CA GLY A 513 -16.99 41.82 -46.23
C GLY A 513 -17.24 40.78 -45.12
N GLN A 514 -16.75 41.05 -43.91
CA GLN A 514 -17.06 40.30 -42.71
C GLN A 514 -17.60 41.22 -41.65
N TYR A 515 -18.76 40.92 -41.06
CA TYR A 515 -19.41 41.72 -40.06
C TYR A 515 -20.01 40.85 -38.96
N GLY A 516 -19.64 41.11 -37.72
CA GLY A 516 -20.25 40.56 -36.52
C GLY A 516 -20.18 41.57 -35.37
N HIS A 517 -21.33 41.87 -34.75
CA HIS A 517 -21.40 42.81 -33.68
C HIS A 517 -22.18 42.23 -32.50
N VAL A 518 -21.55 42.19 -31.33
CA VAL A 518 -22.07 41.57 -30.12
C VAL A 518 -21.95 42.49 -28.93
N LYS A 519 -22.94 42.46 -28.04
CA LYS A 519 -22.89 43.06 -26.70
C LYS A 519 -23.12 41.97 -25.70
N ILE A 520 -22.12 41.73 -24.85
CA ILE A 520 -22.13 40.70 -23.85
C ILE A 520 -21.95 41.29 -22.46
N LYS A 521 -22.62 40.68 -21.49
CA LYS A 521 -22.38 40.86 -20.08
C LYS A 521 -21.63 39.66 -19.55
N VAL A 522 -20.51 39.88 -18.93
CA VAL A 522 -19.67 38.86 -18.35
C VAL A 522 -19.67 39.01 -16.85
N GLU A 523 -20.08 38.02 -16.11
CA GLU A 523 -20.19 38.07 -14.64
C GLU A 523 -19.61 36.80 -14.00
N PRO A 524 -18.92 36.93 -12.83
CA PRO A 524 -18.49 35.78 -12.08
C PRO A 524 -19.68 35.02 -11.49
N ILE A 525 -19.60 33.69 -11.44
CA ILE A 525 -20.57 32.82 -10.77
C ILE A 525 -19.91 32.04 -9.63
N GLU A 526 -20.72 31.30 -8.90
CA GLU A 526 -20.26 30.49 -7.78
C GLU A 526 -19.15 29.50 -8.23
N GLU A 527 -18.19 29.31 -7.36
CA GLU A 527 -17.08 28.42 -7.57
C GLU A 527 -17.54 27.00 -7.92
N GLY A 528 -16.87 26.39 -8.92
CA GLY A 528 -17.19 25.04 -9.40
C GLY A 528 -18.36 24.95 -10.39
N LYS A 529 -19.03 26.07 -10.71
CA LYS A 529 -20.11 26.10 -11.71
C LYS A 529 -19.60 26.09 -13.16
N GLY A 530 -18.33 26.38 -13.36
CA GLY A 530 -17.68 26.31 -14.67
C GLY A 530 -18.11 27.42 -15.62
N TYR A 531 -18.94 27.11 -16.62
CA TYR A 531 -19.38 28.04 -17.66
C TYR A 531 -20.89 28.00 -17.90
N GLU A 532 -21.50 29.17 -17.99
CA GLU A 532 -22.91 29.31 -18.34
C GLU A 532 -23.08 30.36 -19.42
N PHE A 533 -23.75 30.00 -20.52
CA PHE A 533 -24.11 30.91 -21.60
C PHE A 533 -25.60 31.22 -21.57
N VAL A 534 -25.95 32.49 -21.52
CA VAL A 534 -27.34 32.96 -21.50
C VAL A 534 -27.64 33.77 -22.75
N ASN A 535 -28.64 33.35 -23.49
CA ASN A 535 -29.11 34.09 -24.67
C ASN A 535 -30.32 34.96 -24.32
N ASN A 536 -30.11 36.25 -24.29
CA ASN A 536 -31.14 37.28 -24.03
C ASN A 536 -31.39 38.18 -25.24
N ILE A 537 -31.14 37.72 -26.45
CA ILE A 537 -31.39 38.47 -27.68
C ILE A 537 -32.89 38.65 -27.87
N VAL A 538 -33.30 39.92 -28.06
CA VAL A 538 -34.69 40.34 -28.30
C VAL A 538 -34.82 40.94 -29.70
N GLY A 539 -35.95 40.71 -30.35
CA GLY A 539 -36.29 41.33 -31.66
C GLY A 539 -35.45 40.87 -32.86
N GLY A 540 -34.65 39.80 -32.72
CA GLY A 540 -33.83 39.31 -33.81
C GLY A 540 -32.61 40.18 -34.13
N ALA A 541 -32.10 40.92 -33.15
CA ALA A 541 -30.91 41.75 -33.30
C ALA A 541 -29.68 40.98 -33.77
N ILE A 542 -29.57 39.70 -33.40
CA ILE A 542 -28.67 38.73 -33.98
C ILE A 542 -29.51 37.53 -34.49
N PRO A 543 -29.35 37.09 -35.74
CA PRO A 543 -29.99 35.88 -36.23
C PRO A 543 -29.66 34.65 -35.37
N LYS A 544 -30.67 33.80 -35.14
CA LYS A 544 -30.54 32.61 -34.26
C LYS A 544 -29.41 31.67 -34.68
N GLU A 545 -29.12 31.58 -35.98
CA GLU A 545 -28.05 30.77 -36.54
C GLU A 545 -26.64 31.21 -36.14
N TYR A 546 -26.42 32.48 -35.76
CA TYR A 546 -25.12 33.01 -35.37
C TYR A 546 -24.88 32.98 -33.87
N ILE A 547 -25.90 32.74 -33.02
CA ILE A 547 -25.76 32.69 -31.57
C ILE A 547 -24.85 31.54 -31.10
N PRO A 548 -24.96 30.31 -31.64
CA PRO A 548 -24.00 29.24 -31.32
C PRO A 548 -22.56 29.58 -31.70
N ALA A 549 -22.35 30.37 -32.74
CA ALA A 549 -21.02 30.80 -33.15
C ALA A 549 -20.40 31.78 -32.15
N VAL A 550 -21.20 32.68 -31.57
CA VAL A 550 -20.77 33.58 -30.47
C VAL A 550 -20.34 32.77 -29.27
N ASP A 551 -21.16 31.81 -28.85
CA ASP A 551 -20.85 30.93 -27.72
C ASP A 551 -19.58 30.13 -27.98
N ALA A 552 -19.42 29.50 -29.14
CA ALA A 552 -18.19 28.79 -29.50
C ALA A 552 -16.94 29.69 -29.51
N GLY A 553 -17.09 30.96 -29.92
CA GLY A 553 -16.03 31.96 -29.87
C GLY A 553 -15.61 32.32 -28.44
N ILE A 554 -16.55 32.45 -27.53
CA ILE A 554 -16.33 32.70 -26.11
C ILE A 554 -15.63 31.49 -25.45
N GLN A 555 -16.16 30.28 -25.66
CA GLN A 555 -15.54 29.05 -25.12
C GLN A 555 -14.09 28.86 -25.64
N GLY A 556 -13.84 29.14 -26.90
CA GLY A 556 -12.47 29.11 -27.45
C GLY A 556 -11.56 30.17 -26.81
N ALA A 557 -12.08 31.34 -26.44
CA ALA A 557 -11.32 32.37 -25.73
C ALA A 557 -11.03 32.00 -24.27
N MET A 558 -11.93 31.24 -23.62
CA MET A 558 -11.75 30.77 -22.24
C MET A 558 -10.57 29.82 -22.09
N LEU A 559 -10.19 29.10 -23.11
CA LEU A 559 -9.03 28.16 -23.08
C LEU A 559 -7.70 28.89 -22.90
N ASN A 560 -7.66 30.19 -23.10
CA ASN A 560 -6.42 30.97 -23.05
C ASN A 560 -6.69 32.33 -22.36
N GLY A 561 -6.61 32.34 -21.05
CA GLY A 561 -6.85 33.49 -20.21
C GLY A 561 -5.88 34.64 -20.43
N VAL A 562 -6.23 35.84 -19.94
CA VAL A 562 -5.51 37.07 -20.24
C VAL A 562 -4.32 37.37 -19.34
N LEU A 563 -4.20 36.69 -18.18
CA LEU A 563 -3.09 36.90 -17.23
C LEU A 563 -1.86 36.06 -17.57
N ALA A 564 -2.06 34.75 -17.68
CA ALA A 564 -0.98 33.79 -17.87
C ALA A 564 -1.36 32.69 -18.87
N GLY A 565 -2.51 32.80 -19.55
CA GLY A 565 -2.95 31.82 -20.55
C GLY A 565 -3.56 30.55 -19.97
N TYR A 566 -4.01 30.55 -18.72
CA TYR A 566 -4.72 29.44 -18.12
C TYR A 566 -6.19 29.44 -18.47
N ASN A 567 -6.84 28.27 -18.37
CA ASN A 567 -8.26 28.15 -18.61
C ASN A 567 -9.07 29.03 -17.66
N VAL A 568 -10.06 29.75 -18.22
CA VAL A 568 -10.98 30.58 -17.45
C VAL A 568 -12.14 29.74 -16.95
N VAL A 569 -12.53 29.92 -15.69
CA VAL A 569 -13.61 29.17 -15.04
C VAL A 569 -14.58 30.09 -14.28
N ASP A 570 -15.73 29.55 -13.91
CA ASP A 570 -16.71 30.17 -13.05
C ASP A 570 -17.25 31.50 -13.60
N VAL A 571 -17.72 31.45 -14.85
CA VAL A 571 -18.20 32.62 -15.60
C VAL A 571 -19.56 32.38 -16.23
N ARG A 572 -20.45 33.38 -16.12
CA ARG A 572 -21.65 33.49 -16.92
C ARG A 572 -21.47 34.60 -17.96
N VAL A 573 -21.80 34.27 -19.22
CA VAL A 573 -21.81 35.23 -20.29
C VAL A 573 -23.23 35.34 -20.83
N THR A 574 -23.81 36.55 -20.75
CA THR A 574 -25.12 36.87 -21.28
C THR A 574 -24.97 37.68 -22.55
N LEU A 575 -25.39 37.08 -23.68
CA LEU A 575 -25.51 37.80 -24.95
C LEU A 575 -26.88 38.48 -25.00
N TYR A 576 -26.91 39.79 -24.96
CA TYR A 576 -28.17 40.54 -24.80
C TYR A 576 -28.51 41.46 -25.96
N ASP A 577 -27.54 41.91 -26.79
CA ASP A 577 -27.75 42.79 -27.94
C ASP A 577 -26.66 42.61 -28.98
N GLY A 578 -26.83 43.20 -30.14
CA GLY A 578 -25.87 43.19 -31.24
C GLY A 578 -26.50 43.70 -32.53
N SER A 579 -25.81 43.52 -33.64
CA SER A 579 -26.37 43.80 -34.97
C SER A 579 -25.69 42.90 -36.00
N TYR A 580 -26.36 42.73 -37.14
CA TYR A 580 -25.86 41.96 -38.26
C TYR A 580 -25.97 42.75 -39.59
N HIS A 581 -25.28 42.29 -40.62
CA HIS A 581 -25.34 42.82 -41.96
C HIS A 581 -25.79 41.72 -42.90
N GLU A 582 -26.83 41.95 -43.71
CA GLU A 582 -27.46 40.92 -44.55
C GLU A 582 -26.49 40.18 -45.47
N VAL A 583 -25.44 40.86 -45.96
CA VAL A 583 -24.48 40.30 -46.94
C VAL A 583 -23.17 39.87 -46.29
N ASP A 584 -22.67 40.64 -45.27
CA ASP A 584 -21.32 40.48 -44.75
C ASP A 584 -21.27 39.71 -43.42
N SER A 585 -22.42 39.37 -42.83
CA SER A 585 -22.47 38.55 -41.63
C SER A 585 -22.25 37.07 -41.93
N SER A 586 -21.51 36.36 -41.05
CA SER A 586 -21.22 34.95 -41.13
C SER A 586 -20.99 34.38 -39.73
N GLU A 587 -21.12 33.07 -39.59
CA GLU A 587 -20.79 32.38 -38.34
C GLU A 587 -19.36 32.68 -37.89
N MET A 588 -18.41 32.72 -38.81
CA MET A 588 -17.00 33.03 -38.49
C MET A 588 -16.84 34.45 -37.97
N ALA A 589 -17.53 35.43 -38.52
CA ALA A 589 -17.46 36.83 -38.04
C ALA A 589 -18.02 36.96 -36.64
N PHE A 590 -19.14 36.30 -36.30
CA PHE A 590 -19.71 36.28 -34.98
C PHE A 590 -18.87 35.47 -33.95
N LYS A 591 -18.25 34.39 -34.38
CA LYS A 591 -17.29 33.63 -33.55
C LYS A 591 -16.09 34.50 -33.18
N ILE A 592 -15.53 35.23 -34.12
CA ILE A 592 -14.41 36.16 -33.87
C ILE A 592 -14.87 37.30 -32.97
N ALA A 593 -16.07 37.91 -33.24
CA ALA A 593 -16.61 39.00 -32.41
C ALA A 593 -16.81 38.54 -30.97
N GLY A 594 -17.41 37.38 -30.74
CA GLY A 594 -17.59 36.80 -29.40
C GLY A 594 -16.27 36.54 -28.67
N SER A 595 -15.29 35.96 -29.37
CA SER A 595 -13.95 35.67 -28.81
C SER A 595 -13.24 36.96 -28.36
N ILE A 596 -13.24 38.02 -29.20
CA ILE A 596 -12.55 39.28 -28.88
C ILE A 596 -13.29 40.02 -27.80
N ALA A 597 -14.63 40.10 -27.88
CA ALA A 597 -15.44 40.73 -26.84
C ALA A 597 -15.19 40.14 -25.47
N PHE A 598 -15.11 38.80 -25.36
CA PHE A 598 -14.83 38.13 -24.13
C PHE A 598 -13.42 38.44 -23.61
N LYS A 599 -12.39 38.39 -24.45
CA LYS A 599 -11.00 38.73 -24.07
C LYS A 599 -10.86 40.17 -23.57
N GLU A 600 -11.58 41.13 -24.18
CA GLU A 600 -11.58 42.53 -23.74
C GLU A 600 -12.33 42.69 -22.41
N ALA A 601 -13.44 41.98 -22.23
CA ALA A 601 -14.17 41.96 -20.97
C ALA A 601 -13.30 41.40 -19.85
N MET A 602 -12.59 40.32 -20.07
CA MET A 602 -11.69 39.73 -19.08
C MET A 602 -10.61 40.69 -18.59
N LYS A 603 -10.00 41.47 -19.48
CA LYS A 603 -8.99 42.48 -19.09
C LYS A 603 -9.54 43.56 -18.17
N LYS A 604 -10.84 43.85 -18.23
CA LYS A 604 -11.52 44.86 -17.42
C LYS A 604 -12.13 44.33 -16.14
N SER A 605 -12.26 43.01 -15.99
CA SER A 605 -13.02 42.35 -14.96
C SER A 605 -12.23 42.02 -13.68
N ASP A 606 -11.05 42.60 -13.49
CA ASP A 606 -10.13 42.31 -12.37
C ASP A 606 -9.77 40.81 -12.33
N PRO A 607 -9.02 40.31 -13.34
CA PRO A 607 -8.70 38.92 -13.47
C PRO A 607 -7.75 38.43 -12.36
N VAL A 608 -7.94 37.19 -11.91
CA VAL A 608 -7.18 36.55 -10.85
C VAL A 608 -6.76 35.14 -11.26
N ILE A 609 -5.67 34.66 -10.69
CA ILE A 609 -5.27 33.26 -10.81
C ILE A 609 -5.83 32.48 -9.63
N LYS A 610 -6.38 31.30 -9.89
CA LYS A 610 -6.78 30.31 -8.90
C LYS A 610 -5.82 29.13 -8.92
N GLU A 611 -5.54 28.60 -7.73
CA GLU A 611 -4.71 27.42 -7.51
C GLU A 611 -5.53 26.25 -6.94
N PRO A 612 -5.16 24.99 -7.25
CA PRO A 612 -5.82 23.83 -6.67
C PRO A 612 -5.46 23.70 -5.20
N ILE A 613 -6.48 23.53 -4.37
CA ILE A 613 -6.38 23.27 -2.93
C ILE A 613 -6.64 21.79 -2.69
N MET A 614 -5.76 21.18 -1.90
CA MET A 614 -5.86 19.78 -1.50
C MET A 614 -6.44 19.67 -0.10
N LEU A 615 -7.35 18.73 0.11
CA LEU A 615 -7.76 18.29 1.44
C LEU A 615 -6.71 17.31 1.93
N VAL A 616 -5.97 17.70 2.95
CA VAL A 616 -4.86 16.91 3.52
C VAL A 616 -5.28 16.37 4.87
N ASN A 617 -5.17 15.07 5.05
CA ASN A 617 -5.41 14.38 6.32
C ASN A 617 -4.08 13.82 6.83
N VAL A 618 -3.63 14.25 8.00
CA VAL A 618 -2.40 13.80 8.63
C VAL A 618 -2.73 13.05 9.90
N ILE A 619 -2.24 11.82 10.03
CA ILE A 619 -2.36 11.02 11.25
C ILE A 619 -1.00 10.95 11.91
N VAL A 620 -0.91 11.36 13.17
CA VAL A 620 0.36 11.50 13.89
C VAL A 620 0.16 11.25 15.39
N PRO A 621 1.17 10.65 16.09
CA PRO A 621 1.16 10.61 17.55
C PRO A 621 1.06 12.01 18.16
N ASP A 622 0.36 12.13 19.28
CA ASP A 622 0.06 13.43 19.93
C ASP A 622 1.31 14.27 20.22
N GLU A 623 2.45 13.65 20.48
CA GLU A 623 3.74 14.31 20.72
C GLU A 623 4.23 15.15 19.51
N TYR A 624 3.83 14.79 18.28
CA TYR A 624 4.21 15.50 17.05
C TYR A 624 3.11 16.43 16.51
N LEU A 625 1.96 16.53 17.18
CA LEU A 625 0.83 17.34 16.74
C LEU A 625 1.22 18.80 16.52
N GLY A 626 2.00 19.39 17.43
CA GLY A 626 2.48 20.76 17.30
C GLY A 626 3.37 20.99 16.08
N PHE A 627 4.24 20.04 15.75
CA PHE A 627 5.05 20.07 14.55
C PHE A 627 4.19 20.07 13.29
N VAL A 628 3.23 19.13 13.20
CA VAL A 628 2.36 19.00 12.03
C VAL A 628 1.53 20.24 11.77
N ILE A 629 0.91 20.82 12.83
CA ILE A 629 0.13 22.05 12.70
C ILE A 629 1.01 23.22 12.25
N GLY A 630 2.21 23.34 12.82
CA GLY A 630 3.17 24.38 12.46
C GLY A 630 3.64 24.26 11.01
N ASP A 631 3.96 23.04 10.56
CA ASP A 631 4.42 22.80 9.19
C ASP A 631 3.30 23.04 8.16
N LEU A 632 2.08 22.50 8.38
CA LEU A 632 0.92 22.78 7.52
C LEU A 632 0.61 24.28 7.43
N SER A 633 0.70 25.01 8.53
CA SER A 633 0.51 26.46 8.56
C SER A 633 1.58 27.20 7.77
N SER A 634 2.84 26.75 7.84
CA SER A 634 3.95 27.33 7.05
C SER A 634 3.76 27.13 5.54
N ARG A 635 3.02 26.09 5.14
CA ARG A 635 2.62 25.76 3.77
C ARG A 635 1.33 26.41 3.32
N ARG A 636 0.95 27.49 3.95
CA ARG A 636 -0.33 28.20 3.70
C ARG A 636 -1.57 27.34 3.95
N GLY A 637 -1.41 26.27 4.74
CA GLY A 637 -2.50 25.37 5.10
C GLY A 637 -3.46 25.97 6.11
N LEU A 638 -4.76 25.73 5.90
CA LEU A 638 -5.82 26.08 6.84
C LEU A 638 -6.30 24.81 7.54
N VAL A 639 -5.97 24.65 8.81
CA VAL A 639 -6.42 23.50 9.61
C VAL A 639 -7.92 23.62 9.85
N LYS A 640 -8.69 22.61 9.46
CA LYS A 640 -10.16 22.53 9.59
C LYS A 640 -10.60 21.82 10.84
N SER A 641 -9.99 20.66 11.13
CA SER A 641 -10.34 19.84 12.28
C SER A 641 -9.15 19.09 12.84
N GLN A 642 -9.30 18.69 14.11
CA GLN A 642 -8.40 17.82 14.83
C GLN A 642 -9.26 16.76 15.52
N GLU A 643 -9.02 15.49 15.26
CA GLU A 643 -9.79 14.38 15.82
C GLU A 643 -8.84 13.43 16.54
N VAL A 644 -9.03 13.27 17.82
CA VAL A 644 -8.29 12.30 18.62
C VAL A 644 -8.83 10.91 18.30
N ARG A 645 -7.92 10.00 17.92
CA ARG A 645 -8.23 8.60 17.64
C ARG A 645 -7.72 7.70 18.77
N SER A 646 -8.18 6.45 18.80
CA SER A 646 -7.67 5.45 19.73
C SER A 646 -6.17 5.23 19.54
N GLY A 647 -5.43 4.95 20.65
CA GLY A 647 -4.00 4.65 20.58
C GLY A 647 -3.06 5.87 20.63
N GLY A 648 -3.52 7.03 21.17
CA GLY A 648 -2.66 8.21 21.37
C GLY A 648 -2.21 8.86 20.07
N VAL A 649 -3.07 8.84 19.04
CA VAL A 649 -2.84 9.48 17.75
C VAL A 649 -3.94 10.49 17.46
N THR A 650 -3.58 11.59 16.79
CA THR A 650 -4.53 12.61 16.35
C THR A 650 -4.51 12.73 14.83
N GLN A 651 -5.68 12.82 14.24
CA GLN A 651 -5.86 13.18 12.83
C GLN A 651 -6.03 14.69 12.71
N VAL A 652 -5.22 15.32 11.88
CA VAL A 652 -5.32 16.73 11.49
C VAL A 652 -5.82 16.79 10.05
N THR A 653 -6.92 17.53 9.83
CA THR A 653 -7.46 17.78 8.48
C THR A 653 -7.23 19.24 8.13
N ALA A 654 -6.64 19.52 6.97
CA ALA A 654 -6.32 20.86 6.51
C ALA A 654 -6.51 21.02 5.01
N ASP A 655 -6.86 22.24 4.59
CA ASP A 655 -6.81 22.65 3.19
C ASP A 655 -5.44 23.27 2.90
N VAL A 656 -4.69 22.70 1.95
CA VAL A 656 -3.34 23.16 1.61
C VAL A 656 -3.19 23.29 0.09
N PRO A 657 -2.58 24.36 -0.42
CA PRO A 657 -2.30 24.49 -1.85
C PRO A 657 -1.40 23.38 -2.36
N LEU A 658 -1.75 22.80 -3.53
CA LEU A 658 -0.95 21.72 -4.12
C LEU A 658 0.52 22.11 -4.32
N SER A 659 0.80 23.34 -4.70
CA SER A 659 2.17 23.84 -4.91
C SER A 659 3.04 23.76 -3.65
N GLU A 660 2.46 23.78 -2.46
CA GLU A 660 3.14 23.72 -1.17
C GLU A 660 3.30 22.28 -0.65
N MET A 661 2.63 21.33 -1.29
CA MET A 661 2.67 19.91 -0.87
C MET A 661 3.84 19.12 -1.47
N PHE A 662 4.56 19.68 -2.43
CA PHE A 662 5.73 19.02 -2.98
C PHE A 662 6.83 18.84 -1.93
N GLY A 663 7.30 17.60 -1.73
CA GLY A 663 8.28 17.25 -0.70
C GLY A 663 7.71 17.07 0.71
N TYR A 664 6.40 17.24 0.92
CA TYR A 664 5.76 17.12 2.24
C TYR A 664 5.95 15.74 2.89
N ALA A 665 5.92 14.66 2.11
CA ALA A 665 6.14 13.30 2.61
C ALA A 665 7.47 13.17 3.34
N THR A 666 8.54 13.71 2.76
CA THR A 666 9.89 13.68 3.32
C THR A 666 9.99 14.53 4.58
N ASP A 667 9.41 15.74 4.56
CA ASP A 667 9.42 16.65 5.70
C ASP A 667 8.60 16.09 6.88
N LEU A 668 7.43 15.51 6.61
CA LEU A 668 6.61 14.83 7.62
C LEU A 668 7.36 13.65 8.26
N ARG A 669 7.96 12.78 7.45
CA ARG A 669 8.74 11.63 7.95
C ARG A 669 9.91 12.08 8.82
N SER A 670 10.66 13.08 8.36
CA SER A 670 11.79 13.64 9.11
C SER A 670 11.33 14.25 10.44
N GLY A 671 10.28 15.06 10.42
CA GLY A 671 9.78 15.77 11.61
C GLY A 671 9.05 14.88 12.62
N THR A 672 8.54 13.72 12.20
CA THR A 672 7.82 12.77 13.04
C THR A 672 8.56 11.45 13.27
N GLN A 673 9.85 11.40 12.94
CA GLN A 673 10.67 10.18 13.05
C GLN A 673 10.03 8.97 12.35
N GLY A 674 9.36 9.20 11.20
CA GLY A 674 8.68 8.17 10.42
C GLY A 674 7.30 7.74 10.94
N ARG A 675 6.77 8.35 12.01
CA ARG A 675 5.48 7.98 12.62
C ARG A 675 4.27 8.70 12.03
N GLY A 676 4.49 9.79 11.27
CA GLY A 676 3.42 10.53 10.59
C GLY A 676 3.02 9.86 9.28
N GLN A 677 1.72 9.81 9.02
CA GLN A 677 1.14 9.38 7.76
C GLN A 677 0.21 10.47 7.23
N TYR A 678 0.11 10.64 5.91
CA TYR A 678 -0.86 11.55 5.33
C TYR A 678 -1.47 11.01 4.06
N SER A 679 -2.64 11.53 3.75
CA SER A 679 -3.29 11.42 2.45
C SER A 679 -3.73 12.79 1.97
N MET A 680 -3.86 12.96 0.67
CA MET A 680 -4.40 14.19 0.09
C MET A 680 -5.28 13.89 -1.12
N GLU A 681 -6.35 14.69 -1.24
CA GLU A 681 -7.27 14.61 -2.37
C GLU A 681 -7.61 16.02 -2.88
N PRO A 682 -7.95 16.21 -4.16
CA PRO A 682 -8.41 17.50 -4.67
C PRO A 682 -9.67 17.96 -3.93
N SER A 683 -9.71 19.21 -3.50
CA SER A 683 -10.85 19.79 -2.81
C SER A 683 -11.55 20.85 -3.68
N HIS A 684 -10.92 21.99 -3.88
CA HIS A 684 -11.46 23.11 -4.62
C HIS A 684 -10.34 23.98 -5.20
N TYR A 685 -10.71 25.05 -5.89
CA TYR A 685 -9.77 26.07 -6.36
C TYR A 685 -9.93 27.34 -5.52
N SER A 686 -8.84 27.97 -5.14
CA SER A 686 -8.84 29.22 -4.38
C SER A 686 -7.96 30.28 -5.03
N GLU A 687 -8.27 31.55 -4.79
CA GLU A 687 -7.46 32.64 -5.32
C GLU A 687 -6.06 32.63 -4.73
N VAL A 688 -5.07 32.80 -5.60
CA VAL A 688 -3.67 32.91 -5.21
C VAL A 688 -3.39 34.27 -4.58
N PRO A 689 -2.62 34.38 -3.50
CA PRO A 689 -2.14 35.66 -2.97
C PRO A 689 -1.44 36.51 -4.04
N LYS A 690 -1.65 37.80 -3.99
CA LYS A 690 -1.23 38.74 -5.04
C LYS A 690 0.28 38.66 -5.38
N ASN A 691 1.12 38.50 -4.38
CA ASN A 691 2.56 38.36 -4.54
C ASN A 691 2.93 37.07 -5.29
N ILE A 692 2.20 35.98 -5.06
CA ILE A 692 2.42 34.70 -5.75
C ILE A 692 1.85 34.78 -7.17
N GLN A 693 0.70 35.40 -7.36
CA GLN A 693 0.13 35.65 -8.69
C GLN A 693 1.13 36.37 -9.61
N GLU A 694 1.76 37.44 -9.12
CA GLU A 694 2.78 38.16 -9.87
C GLU A 694 3.96 37.26 -10.27
N GLY A 695 4.37 36.37 -9.38
CA GLY A 695 5.42 35.36 -9.65
C GLY A 695 5.03 34.41 -10.77
N ILE A 696 3.80 33.87 -10.74
CA ILE A 696 3.26 32.93 -11.74
C ILE A 696 3.17 33.60 -13.12
N VAL A 697 2.63 34.82 -13.18
CA VAL A 697 2.51 35.60 -14.43
C VAL A 697 3.88 35.89 -15.04
N ASN A 698 4.84 36.30 -14.22
CA ASN A 698 6.21 36.60 -14.68
C ASN A 698 6.95 35.36 -15.15
N ALA A 699 6.75 34.20 -14.50
CA ALA A 699 7.35 32.93 -14.94
C ALA A 699 6.82 32.52 -16.32
N ARG A 700 5.50 32.61 -16.53
CA ARG A 700 4.86 32.23 -17.79
C ARG A 700 5.21 33.18 -18.95
N THR A 701 5.41 34.46 -18.65
CA THR A 701 5.82 35.45 -19.67
C THR A 701 7.26 35.21 -20.17
N LYS A 702 8.11 34.55 -19.38
CA LYS A 702 9.48 34.20 -19.77
C LYS A 702 9.56 32.89 -20.56
N GLU A 703 8.57 32.02 -20.46
CA GLU A 703 8.50 30.75 -21.21
C GLU A 703 7.91 30.92 -22.62
N ASN A 704 7.15 31.99 -22.86
CA ASN A 704 6.59 32.40 -24.16
C ASN A 704 7.50 33.43 -24.84
#